data_ea5b5a6d10cf2348267ad1f2fae627e7
#
_entry.id   ea5b5a6d10cf2348267ad1f2fae627e7
#
_cell.length_a   1.000
_cell.length_b   1.000
_cell.length_c   1.000
_cell.angle_alpha   90.00
_cell.angle_beta   90.00
_cell.angle_gamma   90.00
#
_symmetry.space_group_name_H-M   'P 1'
#
loop_
_entity.id
_entity.type
_entity.pdbx_description
1 polymer ?
#
loop_
_entity_poly.entity_id
_entity_poly.type
_entity_poly.pdbx_seq_one_letter_code
_entity_poly.pdbx_strand_id
1 'polypeptide(L)'
;MRKFFLLIIMALVMAVAPSQAAIYMVGSGPFGNWDPAHGIEMTDEGNGIYTLTINIGETVWFVFADKLTSDWNDFNANHRYGPDGNSSQDVHLFEIVKTQKANNNHAYKFQGANEEYTFTFNLNDLTFKVETFVEPLGPDPFDFTAGDINADGEVSISDVSLLIDILLGGSANYDVRQRADVNGDKEVTIADISQLIDLLLGGSVPEPVKEGYDYVWDDKALPEVHLDVSLDEWNRLLTLYDANSFTAQYVMGSISFVKNGEVTVIDSVGIRLKGNTSRRRPEGWYGEMHHRDNTDWHHAHFGVNLRKFVDDDAHTIQGVRKLHLKWFKDDPAYVREVFCYELFRRAGVWTAIRDNYCRLWIHVGGDTNEAYYGVYGLLEPIDKRYLKDRKERFGSNNGYLWKCRNGAAGLNNPNGDIWYDDDTDDRHAYTLETQTEEFDSARVQLVNFMNKISSLNDNDFYTWIQQVTDVDLLLKTYAVNVAVGMWDDYWNNANNYYLYFNSKDQNNYRFFFIPYDYDNTLGTSLRCGNQDDAGRQNPLHWGNDGNKLIARILKFDDFRAIYVKHLQFLVTQGNAMMDRQAAQARIRSWQAKIADYIDNETGEDTAIEDKPASWGNHSEYNLLKSNSDNFFNVKAASINAISP
;
A
#
# COMPACT_ATOMS: atom_id res chain seq x y z
N MET A 1 27.98 -4.67 63.50
CA MET A 1 27.14 -5.60 64.27
C MET A 1 25.70 -5.15 64.25
N ARG A 2 24.81 -6.06 64.05
CA ARG A 2 23.34 -6.01 63.92
C ARG A 2 22.80 -5.58 62.56
N LYS A 3 22.52 -6.65 61.78
CA LYS A 3 21.64 -6.70 60.64
C LYS A 3 20.21 -6.50 61.12
N PHE A 4 19.49 -5.55 60.57
CA PHE A 4 18.04 -5.50 60.68
C PHE A 4 17.46 -6.06 59.39
N PHE A 5 16.87 -7.25 59.47
CA PHE A 5 16.00 -7.82 58.45
C PHE A 5 14.65 -7.11 58.57
N LEU A 6 14.30 -6.30 57.56
CA LEU A 6 12.93 -5.79 57.42
C LEU A 6 12.16 -6.76 56.52
N LEU A 7 11.35 -7.61 57.12
CA LEU A 7 10.39 -8.47 56.44
C LEU A 7 9.21 -7.58 55.99
N ILE A 8 9.17 -7.21 54.73
CA ILE A 8 7.97 -6.62 54.13
C ILE A 8 7.06 -7.77 53.74
N ILE A 9 6.03 -7.99 54.52
CA ILE A 9 4.89 -8.82 54.16
C ILE A 9 4.13 -8.06 53.08
N MET A 10 4.38 -8.42 51.85
CA MET A 10 3.52 -7.98 50.75
C MET A 10 2.21 -8.80 50.86
N ALA A 11 1.19 -8.18 51.44
CA ALA A 11 -0.16 -8.71 51.36
C ALA A 11 -0.57 -8.67 49.90
N LEU A 12 -0.50 -9.83 49.23
CA LEU A 12 -1.11 -10.03 47.94
C LEU A 12 -2.63 -9.92 48.12
N VAL A 13 -3.16 -8.75 47.93
CA VAL A 13 -4.60 -8.58 47.70
C VAL A 13 -4.85 -9.19 46.34
N MET A 14 -5.18 -10.47 46.29
CA MET A 14 -5.88 -11.01 45.14
C MET A 14 -7.19 -10.23 45.04
N ALA A 15 -7.20 -9.22 44.20
CA ALA A 15 -8.45 -8.72 43.64
C ALA A 15 -9.05 -9.94 42.90
N VAL A 16 -10.06 -10.55 43.50
CA VAL A 16 -10.94 -11.45 42.77
C VAL A 16 -11.59 -10.57 41.73
N ALA A 17 -11.04 -10.59 40.51
CA ALA A 17 -11.74 -10.06 39.37
C ALA A 17 -13.13 -10.73 39.36
N PRO A 18 -14.22 -10.00 39.20
CA PRO A 18 -15.52 -10.62 39.04
C PRO A 18 -15.37 -11.64 37.92
N SER A 19 -15.81 -12.89 38.14
CA SER A 19 -15.82 -13.90 37.10
C SER A 19 -16.62 -13.32 35.95
N GLN A 20 -15.93 -12.95 34.89
CA GLN A 20 -16.58 -12.54 33.65
C GLN A 20 -17.40 -13.73 33.16
N ALA A 21 -18.62 -13.51 32.71
CA ALA A 21 -19.49 -14.58 32.26
C ALA A 21 -18.86 -15.26 31.04
N ALA A 22 -18.69 -16.58 31.08
CA ALA A 22 -18.29 -17.32 29.89
C ALA A 22 -19.38 -17.20 28.82
N ILE A 23 -18.98 -17.02 27.56
CA ILE A 23 -19.90 -16.97 26.42
C ILE A 23 -19.71 -18.24 25.56
N TYR A 24 -20.81 -18.78 25.11
CA TYR A 24 -20.87 -20.02 24.31
C TYR A 24 -21.60 -19.78 23.00
N MET A 25 -21.19 -20.49 21.94
CA MET A 25 -21.98 -20.62 20.72
C MET A 25 -22.74 -21.96 20.76
N VAL A 26 -24.04 -21.90 20.54
CA VAL A 26 -24.95 -23.07 20.48
C VAL A 26 -25.69 -23.06 19.15
N GLY A 27 -25.70 -24.19 18.44
CA GLY A 27 -26.32 -24.21 17.11
C GLY A 27 -26.20 -25.54 16.39
N SER A 28 -26.36 -25.52 15.07
CA SER A 28 -26.22 -26.71 14.21
C SER A 28 -24.74 -27.08 14.02
N GLY A 29 -24.50 -28.28 13.54
CA GLY A 29 -23.18 -28.77 13.16
C GLY A 29 -22.16 -28.64 14.31
N PRO A 30 -21.07 -27.92 14.13
CA PRO A 30 -20.00 -27.82 15.12
C PRO A 30 -20.44 -27.18 16.44
N PHE A 31 -21.54 -26.43 16.45
CA PHE A 31 -22.01 -25.71 17.64
C PHE A 31 -22.92 -26.57 18.56
N GLY A 32 -22.69 -27.88 18.61
CA GLY A 32 -23.35 -28.78 19.56
C GLY A 32 -24.68 -29.37 19.07
N ASN A 33 -25.02 -29.29 17.77
CA ASN A 33 -26.23 -29.85 17.17
C ASN A 33 -27.54 -29.50 17.89
N TRP A 34 -27.63 -28.23 18.32
CA TRP A 34 -28.76 -27.71 19.10
C TRP A 34 -28.97 -28.39 20.47
N ASP A 35 -27.91 -28.91 21.08
CA ASP A 35 -27.94 -29.30 22.48
C ASP A 35 -27.43 -28.14 23.35
N PRO A 36 -28.29 -27.43 24.12
CA PRO A 36 -27.87 -26.26 24.87
C PRO A 36 -26.99 -26.60 26.07
N ALA A 37 -26.72 -27.87 26.34
CA ALA A 37 -25.71 -28.33 27.29
C ALA A 37 -24.32 -28.50 26.65
N HIS A 38 -24.22 -28.47 25.32
CA HIS A 38 -23.01 -28.80 24.56
C HIS A 38 -22.57 -27.72 23.56
N GLY A 39 -22.75 -26.45 23.90
CA GLY A 39 -22.21 -25.34 23.11
C GLY A 39 -20.67 -25.25 23.18
N ILE A 40 -20.07 -24.56 22.22
CA ILE A 40 -18.62 -24.28 22.26
C ILE A 40 -18.37 -22.99 23.03
N GLU A 41 -17.48 -23.05 24.00
CA GLU A 41 -17.02 -21.90 24.77
C GLU A 41 -16.16 -20.99 23.89
N MET A 42 -16.42 -19.69 23.94
CA MET A 42 -15.62 -18.67 23.27
C MET A 42 -14.46 -18.24 24.18
N THR A 43 -13.34 -17.89 23.59
CA THR A 43 -12.18 -17.34 24.30
C THR A 43 -12.49 -15.92 24.80
N ASP A 44 -12.26 -15.65 26.06
CA ASP A 44 -12.38 -14.31 26.65
C ASP A 44 -11.12 -13.49 26.36
N GLU A 45 -11.24 -12.47 25.51
CA GLU A 45 -10.16 -11.53 25.14
C GLU A 45 -10.07 -10.35 26.13
N GLY A 46 -10.92 -10.32 27.15
CA GLY A 46 -11.05 -9.21 28.07
C GLY A 46 -11.99 -8.10 27.57
N ASN A 47 -12.30 -7.17 28.46
CA ASN A 47 -13.17 -6.03 28.17
C ASN A 47 -14.54 -6.38 27.55
N GLY A 48 -15.06 -7.58 27.82
CA GLY A 48 -16.36 -8.03 27.30
C GLY A 48 -16.33 -8.49 25.82
N ILE A 49 -15.16 -8.73 25.27
CA ILE A 49 -14.96 -9.28 23.92
C ILE A 49 -14.67 -10.77 24.03
N TYR A 50 -15.35 -11.56 23.20
CA TYR A 50 -15.21 -13.01 23.14
C TYR A 50 -15.01 -13.45 21.71
N THR A 51 -14.09 -14.41 21.46
CA THR A 51 -13.77 -14.91 20.13
C THR A 51 -13.90 -16.43 20.04
N LEU A 52 -14.25 -16.93 18.86
CA LEU A 52 -14.19 -18.34 18.51
C LEU A 52 -13.74 -18.50 17.07
N THR A 53 -12.63 -19.17 16.85
CA THR A 53 -12.15 -19.52 15.52
C THR A 53 -12.45 -20.98 15.22
N ILE A 54 -13.14 -21.25 14.12
CA ILE A 54 -13.59 -22.61 13.76
C ILE A 54 -13.78 -22.75 12.25
N ASN A 55 -13.49 -23.96 11.73
CA ASN A 55 -13.76 -24.28 10.33
C ASN A 55 -15.26 -24.54 10.09
N ILE A 56 -15.83 -23.89 9.08
CA ILE A 56 -17.23 -24.04 8.68
C ILE A 56 -17.30 -24.39 7.18
N GLY A 57 -17.69 -25.65 6.89
CA GLY A 57 -17.79 -26.15 5.51
C GLY A 57 -19.21 -26.09 4.89
N GLU A 58 -20.21 -25.71 5.68
CA GLU A 58 -21.62 -25.75 5.28
C GLU A 58 -22.42 -24.59 5.88
N THR A 59 -23.70 -24.53 5.61
CA THR A 59 -24.60 -23.59 6.29
C THR A 59 -24.78 -23.99 7.75
N VAL A 60 -24.48 -23.08 8.66
CA VAL A 60 -24.69 -23.26 10.10
C VAL A 60 -25.71 -22.29 10.63
N TRP A 61 -26.41 -22.72 11.68
CA TRP A 61 -27.34 -21.88 12.44
C TRP A 61 -26.85 -21.81 13.88
N PHE A 62 -26.81 -20.63 14.48
CA PHE A 62 -26.25 -20.45 15.81
C PHE A 62 -26.94 -19.31 16.60
N VAL A 63 -26.69 -19.32 17.89
CA VAL A 63 -26.97 -18.27 18.86
C VAL A 63 -25.82 -18.21 19.86
N PHE A 64 -25.74 -17.12 20.62
CA PHE A 64 -24.81 -17.04 21.75
C PHE A 64 -25.52 -17.33 23.07
N ALA A 65 -24.77 -17.72 24.09
CA ALA A 65 -25.32 -17.97 25.44
C ALA A 65 -24.31 -17.62 26.53
N ASP A 66 -24.81 -17.12 27.67
CA ASP A 66 -23.97 -16.83 28.84
C ASP A 66 -23.90 -18.01 29.82
N LYS A 67 -24.58 -19.12 29.51
CA LYS A 67 -24.56 -20.35 30.30
C LYS A 67 -25.10 -21.52 29.49
N LEU A 68 -24.50 -22.67 29.65
CA LEU A 68 -25.02 -23.94 29.16
C LEU A 68 -25.97 -24.57 30.17
N THR A 69 -27.06 -25.16 29.68
CA THR A 69 -28.09 -25.85 30.49
C THR A 69 -28.78 -26.92 29.64
N SER A 70 -29.18 -28.03 30.24
CA SER A 70 -29.96 -29.07 29.56
C SER A 70 -31.46 -28.74 29.44
N ASP A 71 -31.93 -27.69 30.14
CA ASP A 71 -33.32 -27.22 30.07
C ASP A 71 -33.47 -26.12 28.99
N TRP A 72 -34.15 -26.47 27.91
CA TRP A 72 -34.41 -25.54 26.80
C TRP A 72 -35.28 -24.33 27.25
N ASN A 73 -36.16 -24.49 28.22
CA ASN A 73 -36.98 -23.38 28.71
C ASN A 73 -36.12 -22.37 29.49
N ASP A 74 -35.23 -22.89 30.35
CA ASP A 74 -34.28 -22.05 31.07
C ASP A 74 -33.30 -21.38 30.10
N PHE A 75 -32.76 -22.14 29.12
CA PHE A 75 -31.87 -21.64 28.10
C PHE A 75 -32.49 -20.46 27.34
N ASN A 76 -33.66 -20.64 26.75
CA ASN A 76 -34.33 -19.60 25.96
C ASN A 76 -34.75 -18.40 26.80
N ALA A 77 -35.22 -18.62 28.03
CA ALA A 77 -35.74 -17.53 28.88
C ALA A 77 -34.64 -16.68 29.49
N ASN A 78 -33.48 -17.25 29.84
CA ASN A 78 -32.51 -16.61 30.71
C ASN A 78 -31.10 -16.45 30.14
N HIS A 79 -30.70 -17.30 29.19
CA HIS A 79 -29.29 -17.43 28.84
C HIS A 79 -28.94 -17.13 27.35
N ARG A 80 -29.91 -17.09 26.49
CA ARG A 80 -29.76 -16.99 25.05
C ARG A 80 -29.65 -15.55 24.55
N TYR A 81 -28.74 -15.31 23.60
CA TYR A 81 -28.67 -14.10 22.78
C TYR A 81 -28.91 -14.48 21.31
N GLY A 82 -29.85 -13.84 20.68
CA GLY A 82 -30.29 -14.14 19.31
C GLY A 82 -30.81 -12.91 18.58
N PRO A 83 -31.34 -13.08 17.35
CA PRO A 83 -31.93 -11.99 16.59
C PRO A 83 -33.04 -11.26 17.34
N ASP A 84 -33.13 -9.96 17.11
CA ASP A 84 -34.11 -9.07 17.75
C ASP A 84 -35.48 -9.08 17.06
N GLY A 85 -35.57 -9.71 15.87
CA GLY A 85 -36.75 -9.77 15.04
C GLY A 85 -37.63 -11.01 15.28
N ASN A 86 -38.70 -11.09 14.49
CA ASN A 86 -39.64 -12.21 14.47
C ASN A 86 -39.25 -13.31 13.46
N SER A 87 -37.97 -13.32 13.02
CA SER A 87 -37.43 -14.30 12.06
C SER A 87 -35.93 -14.53 12.32
N SER A 88 -35.43 -15.65 11.82
CA SER A 88 -33.99 -15.90 11.77
C SER A 88 -33.33 -14.92 10.79
N GLN A 89 -32.09 -14.58 11.04
CA GLN A 89 -31.32 -13.57 10.31
C GLN A 89 -30.13 -14.21 9.58
N ASP A 90 -29.98 -13.93 8.31
CA ASP A 90 -28.76 -14.24 7.58
C ASP A 90 -27.63 -13.30 8.03
N VAL A 91 -26.41 -13.84 8.14
CA VAL A 91 -25.21 -13.11 8.58
C VAL A 91 -24.19 -13.15 7.45
N HIS A 92 -23.65 -12.00 7.13
CA HIS A 92 -22.62 -11.85 6.11
C HIS A 92 -21.26 -11.56 6.75
N LEU A 93 -20.18 -11.90 6.03
CA LEU A 93 -18.82 -11.62 6.48
C LEU A 93 -18.61 -10.11 6.67
N PHE A 94 -17.94 -9.76 7.76
CA PHE A 94 -17.56 -8.38 8.14
C PHE A 94 -18.72 -7.46 8.54
N GLU A 95 -19.95 -7.95 8.53
CA GLU A 95 -21.11 -7.22 9.02
C GLU A 95 -21.13 -7.21 10.55
N ILE A 96 -21.36 -6.03 11.15
CA ILE A 96 -21.65 -5.91 12.60
C ILE A 96 -23.13 -6.17 12.79
N VAL A 97 -23.45 -7.27 13.44
CA VAL A 97 -24.82 -7.71 13.67
C VAL A 97 -25.22 -7.43 15.13
N LYS A 98 -26.35 -6.78 15.33
CA LYS A 98 -26.91 -6.59 16.66
C LYS A 98 -27.53 -7.87 17.19
N THR A 99 -27.38 -8.11 18.48
CA THR A 99 -28.00 -9.22 19.20
C THR A 99 -28.66 -8.73 20.49
N GLN A 100 -29.52 -9.52 21.04
CA GLN A 100 -30.17 -9.23 22.33
C GLN A 100 -30.48 -10.52 23.09
N LYS A 101 -30.75 -10.43 24.38
CA LYS A 101 -31.37 -11.55 25.09
C LYS A 101 -32.76 -11.81 24.49
N ALA A 102 -32.95 -13.05 23.98
CA ALA A 102 -34.12 -13.36 23.17
C ALA A 102 -34.77 -14.67 23.59
N ASN A 103 -36.00 -14.56 24.10
CA ASN A 103 -36.85 -15.73 24.38
C ASN A 103 -37.67 -16.06 23.14
N ASN A 104 -37.01 -16.55 22.06
CA ASN A 104 -37.61 -17.01 20.83
C ASN A 104 -36.81 -18.17 20.24
N ASN A 105 -37.29 -18.75 19.12
CA ASN A 105 -36.62 -19.86 18.45
C ASN A 105 -35.86 -19.44 17.19
N HIS A 106 -35.62 -18.13 17.01
CA HIS A 106 -34.90 -17.62 15.83
C HIS A 106 -33.40 -17.67 16.05
N ALA A 107 -32.64 -17.91 15.00
CA ALA A 107 -31.20 -18.06 15.04
C ALA A 107 -30.54 -17.24 13.93
N TYR A 108 -29.25 -16.98 14.07
CA TYR A 108 -28.41 -16.48 12.98
C TYR A 108 -28.07 -17.61 12.04
N LYS A 109 -28.01 -17.32 10.76
CA LYS A 109 -27.62 -18.26 9.72
C LYS A 109 -26.40 -17.75 9.00
N PHE A 110 -25.37 -18.57 8.93
CA PHE A 110 -24.13 -18.26 8.24
C PHE A 110 -23.76 -19.38 7.26
N GLN A 111 -23.35 -18.99 6.03
CA GLN A 111 -22.88 -19.91 5.00
C GLN A 111 -21.36 -19.93 4.99
N GLY A 112 -20.74 -21.01 5.45
CA GLY A 112 -19.32 -21.25 5.33
C GLY A 112 -18.90 -21.82 3.98
N ALA A 113 -17.62 -21.68 3.65
CA ALA A 113 -16.99 -22.13 2.41
C ALA A 113 -15.85 -23.13 2.63
N ASN A 114 -15.88 -23.88 3.74
CA ASN A 114 -14.85 -24.80 4.19
C ASN A 114 -13.52 -24.10 4.51
N GLU A 115 -13.65 -23.00 5.24
CA GLU A 115 -12.53 -22.19 5.75
C GLU A 115 -12.67 -21.97 7.25
N GLU A 116 -11.62 -21.46 7.89
CA GLU A 116 -11.68 -21.02 9.28
C GLU A 116 -12.28 -19.63 9.36
N TYR A 117 -13.22 -19.45 10.30
CA TYR A 117 -13.87 -18.17 10.58
C TYR A 117 -13.71 -17.82 12.04
N THR A 118 -13.49 -16.53 12.31
CA THR A 118 -13.51 -15.98 13.66
C THR A 118 -14.83 -15.27 13.91
N PHE A 119 -15.56 -15.76 14.90
CA PHE A 119 -16.74 -15.09 15.45
C PHE A 119 -16.27 -14.22 16.60
N THR A 120 -16.53 -12.92 16.55
CA THR A 120 -16.23 -11.98 17.63
C THR A 120 -17.53 -11.46 18.22
N PHE A 121 -17.78 -11.73 19.49
CA PHE A 121 -18.96 -11.25 20.23
C PHE A 121 -18.57 -10.16 21.23
N ASN A 122 -19.24 -9.02 21.16
CA ASN A 122 -19.07 -7.91 22.11
C ASN A 122 -20.28 -7.87 23.06
N LEU A 123 -20.05 -8.27 24.28
CA LEU A 123 -21.10 -8.31 25.33
C LEU A 123 -21.53 -6.91 25.78
N ASN A 124 -20.65 -5.90 25.68
CA ASN A 124 -20.97 -4.55 26.12
C ASN A 124 -21.96 -3.86 25.18
N ASP A 125 -21.77 -4.05 23.87
CA ASP A 125 -22.57 -3.40 22.83
C ASP A 125 -23.69 -4.31 22.34
N LEU A 126 -23.70 -5.56 22.76
CA LEU A 126 -24.57 -6.62 22.25
C LEU A 126 -24.51 -6.72 20.73
N THR A 127 -23.30 -6.85 20.21
CA THR A 127 -23.01 -7.01 18.79
C THR A 127 -22.11 -8.21 18.55
N PHE A 128 -22.11 -8.73 17.33
CA PHE A 128 -21.10 -9.67 16.88
C PHE A 128 -20.77 -9.46 15.41
N LYS A 129 -19.63 -9.99 15.00
CA LYS A 129 -19.22 -10.08 13.58
C LYS A 129 -18.61 -11.44 13.29
N VAL A 130 -18.63 -11.83 12.02
CA VAL A 130 -17.96 -13.03 11.50
C VAL A 130 -16.95 -12.60 10.47
N GLU A 131 -15.70 -13.04 10.64
CA GLU A 131 -14.58 -12.75 9.75
C GLU A 131 -13.92 -14.05 9.31
N THR A 132 -13.27 -14.08 8.15
CA THR A 132 -12.37 -15.20 7.86
C THR A 132 -11.21 -15.15 8.84
N PHE A 133 -10.87 -16.28 9.44
CA PHE A 133 -9.68 -16.37 10.26
C PHE A 133 -8.45 -16.12 9.38
N VAL A 134 -7.64 -15.17 9.79
CA VAL A 134 -6.31 -14.96 9.24
C VAL A 134 -5.37 -15.27 10.40
N GLU A 135 -4.55 -16.31 10.23
CA GLU A 135 -3.50 -16.58 11.21
C GLU A 135 -2.70 -15.29 11.41
N PRO A 136 -2.50 -14.82 12.65
CA PRO A 136 -1.69 -13.65 12.88
C PRO A 136 -0.38 -13.85 12.14
N LEU A 137 -0.09 -12.96 11.19
CA LEU A 137 1.24 -12.94 10.57
C LEU A 137 2.22 -12.90 11.72
N GLY A 138 3.15 -13.82 11.75
CA GLY A 138 4.32 -13.70 12.60
C GLY A 138 4.91 -12.30 12.43
N PRO A 139 5.80 -11.85 13.32
CA PRO A 139 6.37 -10.51 13.22
C PRO A 139 6.77 -10.28 11.76
N ASP A 140 6.29 -9.18 11.19
CA ASP A 140 6.53 -8.85 9.78
C ASP A 140 8.06 -8.88 9.55
N PRO A 141 8.59 -9.76 8.71
CA PRO A 141 10.03 -9.83 8.47
C PRO A 141 10.59 -8.51 7.89
N PHE A 142 9.71 -7.56 7.57
CA PHE A 142 10.04 -6.21 7.12
C PHE A 142 9.70 -5.14 8.17
N ASP A 143 9.07 -5.47 9.27
CA ASP A 143 9.06 -4.68 10.48
C ASP A 143 10.46 -4.84 11.07
N PHE A 144 11.34 -3.91 10.74
CA PHE A 144 12.71 -3.91 11.23
C PHE A 144 12.67 -3.82 12.76
N THR A 145 12.76 -4.95 13.42
CA THR A 145 13.06 -4.96 14.84
C THR A 145 14.47 -4.38 14.96
N ALA A 146 14.58 -3.18 15.49
CA ALA A 146 15.88 -2.55 15.68
C ALA A 146 16.76 -3.51 16.47
N GLY A 147 17.91 -3.88 15.90
CA GLY A 147 18.81 -4.84 16.50
C GLY A 147 18.74 -6.28 15.97
N ASP A 148 17.71 -6.67 15.21
CA ASP A 148 17.68 -7.93 14.45
C ASP A 148 18.43 -7.76 13.12
N ILE A 149 19.76 -7.81 13.20
CA ILE A 149 20.63 -7.45 12.07
C ILE A 149 20.68 -8.56 11.03
N ASN A 150 20.57 -9.81 11.47
CA ASN A 150 20.59 -11.00 10.61
C ASN A 150 19.22 -11.34 10.02
N ALA A 151 18.14 -10.68 10.49
CA ALA A 151 16.75 -10.89 10.08
C ALA A 151 16.25 -12.32 10.37
N ASP A 152 16.64 -12.90 11.50
CA ASP A 152 16.13 -14.22 11.94
C ASP A 152 14.86 -14.11 12.82
N GLY A 153 14.41 -12.89 13.12
CA GLY A 153 13.22 -12.56 13.93
C GLY A 153 13.51 -12.42 15.42
N GLU A 154 14.77 -12.57 15.86
CA GLU A 154 15.17 -12.45 17.26
C GLU A 154 16.36 -11.48 17.40
N VAL A 155 16.29 -10.56 18.35
CA VAL A 155 17.48 -9.77 18.75
C VAL A 155 18.31 -10.59 19.70
N SER A 156 19.50 -10.98 19.31
CA SER A 156 20.32 -11.94 20.01
C SER A 156 21.84 -11.62 19.97
N ILE A 157 22.66 -12.47 20.60
CA ILE A 157 24.13 -12.33 20.56
C ILE A 157 24.69 -12.53 19.13
N SER A 158 23.94 -13.21 18.23
CA SER A 158 24.35 -13.36 16.84
C SER A 158 24.35 -12.05 16.09
N ASP A 159 23.43 -11.13 16.42
CA ASP A 159 23.36 -9.79 15.84
C ASP A 159 24.52 -8.91 16.31
N VAL A 160 24.88 -9.01 17.59
CA VAL A 160 26.09 -8.34 18.11
C VAL A 160 27.34 -8.81 17.37
N SER A 161 27.45 -10.12 17.12
CA SER A 161 28.58 -10.69 16.39
C SER A 161 28.62 -10.21 14.93
N LEU A 162 27.47 -10.14 14.27
CA LEU A 162 27.36 -9.64 12.90
C LEU A 162 27.66 -8.13 12.84
N LEU A 163 27.20 -7.32 13.81
CA LEU A 163 27.49 -5.91 13.89
C LEU A 163 29.00 -5.65 14.07
N ILE A 164 29.66 -6.42 14.92
CA ILE A 164 31.11 -6.35 15.10
C ILE A 164 31.82 -6.69 13.80
N ASP A 165 31.39 -7.71 13.08
CA ASP A 165 31.98 -8.11 11.80
C ASP A 165 31.85 -7.01 10.75
N ILE A 166 30.68 -6.35 10.68
CA ILE A 166 30.46 -5.18 9.81
C ILE A 166 31.42 -4.04 10.14
N LEU A 167 31.60 -3.73 11.42
CA LEU A 167 32.50 -2.66 11.87
C LEU A 167 33.98 -2.96 11.64
N LEU A 168 34.34 -4.25 11.61
CA LEU A 168 35.69 -4.71 11.25
C LEU A 168 35.95 -4.77 9.75
N GLY A 169 35.00 -4.35 8.93
CA GLY A 169 35.13 -4.28 7.48
C GLY A 169 34.48 -5.45 6.74
N GLY A 170 33.66 -6.25 7.41
CA GLY A 170 32.82 -7.28 6.78
C GLY A 170 31.88 -6.67 5.75
N SER A 171 31.56 -7.45 4.69
CA SER A 171 30.63 -7.02 3.66
C SER A 171 29.20 -7.06 4.19
N ALA A 172 28.52 -5.92 4.20
CA ALA A 172 27.10 -5.80 4.50
C ALA A 172 26.39 -5.06 3.37
N ASN A 173 25.29 -5.63 2.88
CA ASN A 173 24.42 -4.91 1.96
C ASN A 173 23.70 -3.77 2.67
N TYR A 174 22.99 -2.94 1.92
CA TYR A 174 22.33 -1.76 2.47
C TYR A 174 21.29 -2.14 3.57
N ASP A 175 20.52 -3.19 3.37
CA ASP A 175 19.45 -3.56 4.31
C ASP A 175 20.02 -4.07 5.63
N VAL A 176 21.13 -4.79 5.60
CA VAL A 176 21.90 -5.19 6.80
C VAL A 176 22.45 -3.97 7.51
N ARG A 177 22.98 -2.97 6.78
CA ARG A 177 23.48 -1.72 7.39
C ARG A 177 22.38 -0.87 8.02
N GLN A 178 21.16 -0.87 7.44
CA GLN A 178 20.01 -0.19 8.03
C GLN A 178 19.58 -0.85 9.36
N ARG A 179 19.60 -2.18 9.45
CA ARG A 179 19.34 -2.89 10.70
C ARG A 179 20.46 -2.76 11.72
N ALA A 180 21.69 -2.55 11.25
CA ALA A 180 22.86 -2.36 12.07
C ALA A 180 22.98 -0.95 12.70
N ASP A 181 22.26 0.03 12.17
CA ASP A 181 22.05 1.35 12.78
C ASP A 181 20.97 1.23 13.86
N VAL A 182 21.35 0.68 15.00
CA VAL A 182 20.43 0.32 16.10
C VAL A 182 19.94 1.54 16.86
N ASN A 183 20.72 2.61 16.89
CA ASN A 183 20.38 3.85 17.59
C ASN A 183 19.66 4.89 16.69
N GLY A 184 19.57 4.62 15.37
CA GLY A 184 18.86 5.45 14.40
C GLY A 184 19.57 6.75 14.02
N ASP A 185 20.90 6.88 14.29
CA ASP A 185 21.66 8.10 14.00
C ASP A 185 22.18 8.17 12.55
N LYS A 186 21.89 7.16 11.73
CA LYS A 186 22.27 6.97 10.32
C LYS A 186 23.75 6.61 10.10
N GLU A 187 24.47 6.29 11.15
CA GLU A 187 25.84 5.80 11.10
C GLU A 187 25.92 4.44 11.80
N VAL A 188 26.64 3.48 11.23
CA VAL A 188 26.89 2.19 11.88
C VAL A 188 28.23 2.29 12.62
N THR A 189 28.17 2.37 13.92
CA THR A 189 29.34 2.65 14.80
C THR A 189 29.38 1.75 16.06
N ILE A 190 30.34 1.97 16.93
CA ILE A 190 30.40 1.31 18.26
C ILE A 190 29.21 1.70 19.16
N ALA A 191 28.55 2.83 18.90
CA ALA A 191 27.36 3.25 19.63
C ALA A 191 26.21 2.24 19.44
N ASP A 192 26.08 1.67 18.23
CA ASP A 192 25.06 0.68 17.91
C ASP A 192 25.30 -0.64 18.66
N ILE A 193 26.57 -1.06 18.84
CA ILE A 193 26.88 -2.21 19.69
C ILE A 193 26.42 -1.95 21.12
N SER A 194 26.67 -0.77 21.65
CA SER A 194 26.27 -0.41 23.00
C SER A 194 24.75 -0.42 23.16
N GLN A 195 24.02 0.11 22.16
CA GLN A 195 22.57 0.13 22.13
C GLN A 195 21.99 -1.29 21.98
N LEU A 196 22.60 -2.14 21.16
CA LEU A 196 22.18 -3.52 20.96
C LEU A 196 22.40 -4.35 22.24
N ILE A 197 23.50 -4.14 22.95
CA ILE A 197 23.75 -4.78 24.24
C ILE A 197 22.70 -4.32 25.27
N ASP A 198 22.38 -3.03 25.29
CA ASP A 198 21.37 -2.49 26.20
C ASP A 198 19.99 -3.11 25.94
N LEU A 199 19.61 -3.30 24.69
CA LEU A 199 18.41 -4.05 24.27
C LEU A 199 18.41 -5.47 24.83
N LEU A 200 19.50 -6.20 24.67
CA LEU A 200 19.64 -7.57 25.15
C LEU A 200 19.56 -7.69 26.68
N LEU A 201 19.88 -6.62 27.38
CA LEU A 201 19.76 -6.53 28.84
C LEU A 201 18.38 -6.05 29.31
N GLY A 202 17.41 -5.90 28.39
CA GLY A 202 16.01 -5.50 28.70
C GLY A 202 15.80 -4.00 28.67
N GLY A 203 16.74 -3.24 28.12
CA GLY A 203 16.56 -1.83 27.73
C GLY A 203 15.56 -1.69 26.57
N SER A 204 15.10 -0.47 26.33
CA SER A 204 14.29 -0.14 25.16
C SER A 204 15.08 0.72 24.21
N VAL A 205 15.00 0.41 22.91
CA VAL A 205 15.33 1.42 21.91
C VAL A 205 14.23 2.47 21.98
N PRO A 206 14.56 3.76 22.08
CA PRO A 206 13.58 4.78 21.75
C PRO A 206 13.09 4.46 20.33
N GLU A 207 11.76 4.34 20.12
CA GLU A 207 11.26 4.29 18.73
C GLU A 207 11.91 5.48 18.00
N PRO A 208 12.60 5.25 16.87
CA PRO A 208 13.18 6.36 16.14
C PRO A 208 12.01 7.30 15.83
N VAL A 209 12.08 8.50 16.38
CA VAL A 209 11.12 9.55 16.04
C VAL A 209 11.24 9.67 14.52
N LYS A 210 10.21 9.27 13.78
CA LYS A 210 10.19 9.44 12.33
C LYS A 210 10.13 10.93 12.07
N GLU A 211 11.30 11.56 12.06
CA GLU A 211 11.48 12.97 11.80
C GLU A 211 11.75 13.20 10.30
N GLY A 212 11.47 14.38 9.86
CA GLY A 212 11.79 14.80 8.52
C GLY A 212 10.91 14.14 7.46
N TYR A 213 11.55 13.77 6.36
CA TYR A 213 10.87 13.32 5.14
C TYR A 213 10.00 12.07 5.32
N ASP A 214 10.40 11.13 6.16
CA ASP A 214 9.67 9.90 6.45
C ASP A 214 8.38 10.14 7.23
N TYR A 215 8.30 11.23 7.98
CA TYR A 215 7.11 11.61 8.74
C TYR A 215 5.84 11.72 7.85
N VAL A 216 5.96 12.27 6.65
CA VAL A 216 4.83 12.46 5.73
C VAL A 216 4.26 11.12 5.27
N TRP A 217 5.13 10.14 5.01
CA TRP A 217 4.79 8.85 4.39
C TRP A 217 4.55 7.73 5.40
N ASP A 218 4.78 7.98 6.70
CA ASP A 218 4.48 7.01 7.75
C ASP A 218 2.97 6.73 7.79
N ASP A 219 2.57 5.49 7.62
CA ASP A 219 1.18 5.05 7.55
C ASP A 219 0.52 4.79 8.92
N LYS A 220 1.25 5.01 10.03
CA LYS A 220 0.70 4.85 11.39
C LYS A 220 -0.43 5.83 11.70
N ALA A 221 -0.49 6.97 11.00
CA ALA A 221 -1.56 7.94 11.13
C ALA A 221 -2.12 8.35 9.76
N LEU A 222 -3.42 8.64 9.71
CA LEU A 222 -4.11 9.17 8.54
C LEU A 222 -4.04 10.71 8.57
N PRO A 223 -3.19 11.35 7.76
CA PRO A 223 -3.07 12.81 7.75
C PRO A 223 -4.28 13.48 7.09
N GLU A 224 -4.48 14.75 7.45
CA GLU A 224 -5.44 15.65 6.83
C GLU A 224 -4.69 16.66 5.96
N VAL A 225 -5.22 16.92 4.78
CA VAL A 225 -4.73 17.92 3.84
C VAL A 225 -5.84 18.90 3.54
N HIS A 226 -5.62 20.16 3.87
CA HIS A 226 -6.55 21.24 3.57
C HIS A 226 -5.88 22.18 2.56
N LEU A 227 -6.52 22.39 1.41
CA LEU A 227 -6.11 23.34 0.40
C LEU A 227 -7.03 24.57 0.47
N ASP A 228 -6.45 25.76 0.65
CA ASP A 228 -7.18 27.01 0.58
C ASP A 228 -6.77 27.77 -0.68
N VAL A 229 -7.74 28.10 -1.52
CA VAL A 229 -7.51 28.74 -2.82
C VAL A 229 -8.43 29.94 -2.95
N SER A 230 -7.89 31.10 -3.31
CA SER A 230 -8.73 32.26 -3.54
C SER A 230 -9.72 32.02 -4.69
N LEU A 231 -10.86 32.72 -4.68
CA LEU A 231 -11.86 32.63 -5.76
C LEU A 231 -11.25 32.87 -7.15
N ASP A 232 -10.37 33.86 -7.30
CA ASP A 232 -9.73 34.17 -8.56
C ASP A 232 -8.79 33.06 -9.05
N GLU A 233 -7.99 32.50 -8.16
CA GLU A 233 -7.07 31.39 -8.50
C GLU A 233 -7.82 30.08 -8.75
N TRP A 234 -8.92 29.81 -8.05
CA TRP A 234 -9.75 28.65 -8.34
C TRP A 234 -10.41 28.77 -9.72
N ASN A 235 -11.02 29.91 -10.01
CA ASN A 235 -11.59 30.19 -11.34
C ASN A 235 -10.51 30.12 -12.44
N ARG A 236 -9.28 30.54 -12.13
CA ARG A 236 -8.15 30.37 -13.03
C ARG A 236 -7.81 28.90 -13.27
N LEU A 237 -7.84 28.06 -12.24
CA LEU A 237 -7.64 26.60 -12.37
C LEU A 237 -8.67 25.97 -13.32
N LEU A 238 -9.96 26.32 -13.15
CA LEU A 238 -11.04 25.86 -14.00
C LEU A 238 -10.86 26.33 -15.45
N THR A 239 -10.51 27.59 -15.66
CA THR A 239 -10.26 28.16 -16.98
C THR A 239 -9.06 27.51 -17.67
N LEU A 240 -7.99 27.24 -16.95
CA LEU A 240 -6.81 26.57 -17.48
C LEU A 240 -7.15 25.16 -17.94
N TYR A 241 -7.93 24.41 -17.14
CA TYR A 241 -8.41 23.09 -17.52
C TYR A 241 -9.29 23.13 -18.77
N ASP A 242 -10.22 24.08 -18.84
CA ASP A 242 -11.13 24.21 -19.97
C ASP A 242 -10.39 24.61 -21.28
N ALA A 243 -9.32 25.39 -21.16
CA ALA A 243 -8.47 25.76 -22.30
C ALA A 243 -7.57 24.61 -22.78
N ASN A 244 -6.99 23.89 -21.87
CA ASN A 244 -6.18 22.67 -22.10
C ASN A 244 -6.27 21.76 -20.90
N SER A 245 -7.03 20.69 -20.99
CA SER A 245 -7.20 19.73 -19.89
C SER A 245 -5.89 19.05 -19.45
N PHE A 246 -4.83 19.12 -20.24
CA PHE A 246 -3.50 18.57 -19.94
C PHE A 246 -2.47 19.62 -19.49
N THR A 247 -2.90 20.86 -19.26
CA THR A 247 -1.99 21.90 -18.76
C THR A 247 -1.26 21.48 -17.49
N ALA A 248 0.03 21.75 -17.43
CA ALA A 248 0.86 21.57 -16.23
C ALA A 248 0.98 22.85 -15.38
N GLN A 249 0.25 23.92 -15.73
CA GLN A 249 0.31 25.20 -15.03
C GLN A 249 -0.26 25.12 -13.61
N TYR A 250 0.36 25.90 -12.72
CA TYR A 250 -0.01 26.01 -11.33
C TYR A 250 -0.82 27.28 -11.05
N VAL A 251 -1.76 27.15 -10.13
CA VAL A 251 -2.42 28.27 -9.44
C VAL A 251 -1.88 28.40 -8.03
N MET A 252 -2.01 29.57 -7.42
CA MET A 252 -1.52 29.82 -6.07
C MET A 252 -2.60 29.50 -5.03
N GLY A 253 -2.19 28.89 -3.94
CA GLY A 253 -3.02 28.65 -2.76
C GLY A 253 -2.17 28.50 -1.50
N SER A 254 -2.77 28.01 -0.44
CA SER A 254 -2.08 27.57 0.76
C SER A 254 -2.45 26.13 1.10
N ILE A 255 -1.64 25.49 1.93
CA ILE A 255 -1.87 24.13 2.44
C ILE A 255 -1.76 24.13 3.95
N SER A 256 -2.69 23.42 4.61
CA SER A 256 -2.56 22.99 5.99
C SER A 256 -2.45 21.47 6.00
N PHE A 257 -1.36 20.96 6.54
CA PHE A 257 -1.10 19.53 6.71
C PHE A 257 -1.17 19.18 8.19
N VAL A 258 -2.09 18.28 8.56
CA VAL A 258 -2.32 17.88 9.95
C VAL A 258 -1.98 16.41 10.12
N LYS A 259 -1.08 16.09 11.03
CA LYS A 259 -0.72 14.71 11.36
C LYS A 259 -0.36 14.61 12.84
N ASN A 260 -0.89 13.61 13.55
CA ASN A 260 -0.66 13.38 14.99
C ASN A 260 -0.95 14.61 15.87
N GLY A 261 -1.92 15.45 15.46
CA GLY A 261 -2.26 16.70 16.16
C GLY A 261 -1.32 17.87 15.88
N GLU A 262 -0.27 17.68 15.11
CA GLU A 262 0.60 18.75 14.62
C GLU A 262 0.06 19.34 13.33
N VAL A 263 0.11 20.67 13.22
CA VAL A 263 -0.38 21.42 12.07
C VAL A 263 0.77 22.17 11.42
N THR A 264 1.03 21.90 10.16
CA THR A 264 1.99 22.65 9.34
C THR A 264 1.22 23.46 8.29
N VAL A 265 1.33 24.77 8.32
CA VAL A 265 0.69 25.67 7.35
C VAL A 265 1.77 26.28 6.46
N ILE A 266 1.54 26.21 5.14
CA ILE A 266 2.44 26.83 4.15
C ILE A 266 1.58 27.63 3.16
N ASP A 267 1.85 28.90 3.05
CA ASP A 267 1.23 29.80 2.06
C ASP A 267 1.95 29.76 0.70
N SER A 268 1.37 30.40 -0.28
CA SER A 268 2.00 30.61 -1.60
C SER A 268 2.48 29.31 -2.27
N VAL A 269 1.74 28.22 -2.07
CA VAL A 269 2.02 26.94 -2.73
C VAL A 269 1.40 26.88 -4.12
N GLY A 270 2.04 26.12 -5.01
CA GLY A 270 1.48 25.83 -6.34
C GLY A 270 0.54 24.63 -6.30
N ILE A 271 -0.67 24.78 -6.83
CA ILE A 271 -1.68 23.73 -6.95
C ILE A 271 -1.98 23.54 -8.43
N ARG A 272 -2.03 22.30 -8.92
CA ARG A 272 -2.43 21.98 -10.31
C ARG A 272 -3.21 20.68 -10.39
N LEU A 273 -3.95 20.49 -11.46
CA LEU A 273 -4.56 19.21 -11.78
C LEU A 273 -3.55 18.25 -12.39
N LYS A 274 -3.74 16.96 -12.12
CA LYS A 274 -2.91 15.85 -12.59
C LYS A 274 -3.75 14.72 -13.20
N GLY A 275 -3.08 13.69 -13.68
CA GLY A 275 -3.68 12.55 -14.32
C GLY A 275 -3.53 12.56 -15.84
N ASN A 276 -3.83 11.44 -16.47
CA ASN A 276 -3.94 11.30 -17.92
C ASN A 276 -5.40 11.04 -18.28
N THR A 277 -5.84 9.82 -18.44
CA THR A 277 -7.26 9.46 -18.65
C THR A 277 -8.15 9.77 -17.44
N SER A 278 -7.55 9.87 -16.26
CA SER A 278 -8.19 10.24 -14.99
C SER A 278 -8.25 11.76 -14.75
N ARG A 279 -7.66 12.57 -15.62
CA ARG A 279 -7.67 14.03 -15.44
C ARG A 279 -9.06 14.59 -15.68
N ARG A 280 -9.53 15.40 -14.75
CA ARG A 280 -10.90 15.80 -14.65
C ARG A 280 -11.02 17.20 -14.06
N ARG A 281 -12.09 17.92 -14.45
CA ARG A 281 -12.46 19.20 -13.86
C ARG A 281 -12.96 18.98 -12.42
N PRO A 282 -12.45 19.72 -11.42
CA PRO A 282 -12.77 19.44 -10.01
C PRO A 282 -14.14 19.96 -9.56
N GLU A 283 -14.80 20.75 -10.41
CA GLU A 283 -16.09 21.35 -10.12
C GLU A 283 -16.84 21.70 -11.41
N GLY A 284 -18.17 21.49 -11.45
CA GLY A 284 -19.08 21.96 -12.48
C GLY A 284 -18.75 21.51 -13.90
N TRP A 285 -19.33 22.15 -14.87
CA TRP A 285 -19.19 21.84 -16.30
C TRP A 285 -18.28 22.83 -17.04
N TYR A 286 -17.90 22.48 -18.25
CA TYR A 286 -17.07 23.32 -19.12
C TYR A 286 -17.61 24.76 -19.22
N GLY A 287 -16.74 25.74 -18.94
CA GLY A 287 -17.04 27.18 -18.98
C GLY A 287 -17.74 27.73 -17.74
N GLU A 288 -18.10 26.92 -16.78
CA GLU A 288 -18.67 27.38 -15.50
C GLU A 288 -17.57 27.91 -14.58
N MET A 289 -17.88 28.95 -13.83
CA MET A 289 -17.04 29.48 -12.77
C MET A 289 -17.60 29.04 -11.42
N HIS A 290 -16.75 29.05 -10.40
CA HIS A 290 -17.17 28.73 -9.04
C HIS A 290 -18.30 29.67 -8.58
N HIS A 291 -19.29 29.09 -7.96
CA HIS A 291 -20.35 29.79 -7.25
C HIS A 291 -20.22 29.51 -5.75
N ARG A 292 -20.36 30.55 -4.96
CA ARG A 292 -20.26 30.45 -3.50
C ARG A 292 -21.11 29.29 -2.94
N ASP A 293 -20.52 28.52 -2.04
CA ASP A 293 -21.14 27.35 -1.40
C ASP A 293 -21.70 26.35 -2.45
N ASN A 294 -21.00 26.18 -3.56
CA ASN A 294 -21.33 25.20 -4.60
C ASN A 294 -21.24 23.79 -4.04
N THR A 295 -22.06 22.90 -4.58
CA THR A 295 -22.09 21.48 -4.21
C THR A 295 -21.83 20.55 -5.40
N ASP A 296 -21.49 21.08 -6.57
CA ASP A 296 -21.19 20.30 -7.78
C ASP A 296 -19.70 19.99 -7.89
N TRP A 297 -19.19 19.32 -6.85
CA TRP A 297 -17.80 18.93 -6.74
C TRP A 297 -17.52 17.60 -7.45
N HIS A 298 -16.35 17.49 -8.05
CA HIS A 298 -15.91 16.27 -8.72
C HIS A 298 -14.53 15.84 -8.23
N HIS A 299 -14.33 14.55 -8.07
CA HIS A 299 -12.99 14.05 -7.80
C HIS A 299 -12.01 14.42 -8.91
N ALA A 300 -10.82 14.85 -8.54
CA ALA A 300 -9.71 15.13 -9.44
C ALA A 300 -8.39 14.80 -8.73
N HIS A 301 -7.34 14.53 -9.50
CA HIS A 301 -5.98 14.41 -8.93
C HIS A 301 -5.32 15.78 -8.82
N PHE A 302 -4.67 16.02 -7.70
CA PHE A 302 -3.96 17.28 -7.46
C PHE A 302 -2.45 17.04 -7.29
N GLY A 303 -1.67 17.97 -7.84
CA GLY A 303 -0.25 18.11 -7.53
C GLY A 303 0.00 19.39 -6.77
N VAL A 304 0.59 19.29 -5.60
CA VAL A 304 0.95 20.46 -4.79
C VAL A 304 2.48 20.60 -4.79
N ASN A 305 2.97 21.79 -5.17
CA ASN A 305 4.37 22.14 -5.12
C ASN A 305 4.55 23.27 -4.09
N LEU A 306 5.08 22.91 -2.93
CA LEU A 306 5.22 23.81 -1.78
C LEU A 306 6.21 24.96 -2.06
N ARG A 307 7.09 24.79 -3.03
CA ARG A 307 8.12 25.78 -3.39
C ARG A 307 7.93 26.41 -4.76
N LYS A 308 6.71 26.32 -5.36
CA LYS A 308 6.48 26.81 -6.72
C LYS A 308 6.65 28.31 -6.83
N PHE A 309 6.15 29.07 -5.86
CA PHE A 309 6.16 30.53 -5.86
C PHE A 309 7.14 31.15 -4.87
N VAL A 310 7.55 30.39 -3.85
CA VAL A 310 8.54 30.80 -2.84
C VAL A 310 9.60 29.72 -2.72
N ASP A 311 10.79 29.96 -3.27
CA ASP A 311 11.90 29.00 -3.22
C ASP A 311 12.70 29.16 -1.92
N ASP A 312 12.11 28.76 -0.81
CA ASP A 312 12.69 28.75 0.52
C ASP A 312 12.73 27.33 1.10
N ASP A 313 13.80 26.98 1.80
CA ASP A 313 13.93 25.66 2.44
C ASP A 313 12.93 25.46 3.59
N ALA A 314 12.40 26.52 4.18
CA ALA A 314 11.31 26.46 5.15
C ALA A 314 9.95 26.10 4.51
N HIS A 315 9.76 26.34 3.20
CA HIS A 315 8.54 25.96 2.47
C HIS A 315 8.52 24.44 2.16
N THR A 316 8.50 23.65 3.20
CA THR A 316 8.45 22.19 3.12
C THR A 316 7.65 21.61 4.30
N ILE A 317 7.04 20.46 4.11
CA ILE A 317 6.50 19.64 5.20
C ILE A 317 7.58 18.61 5.55
N GLN A 318 8.31 18.85 6.63
CA GLN A 318 9.42 17.97 7.08
C GLN A 318 10.41 17.63 5.92
N GLY A 319 10.76 18.63 5.12
CA GLY A 319 11.66 18.48 3.97
C GLY A 319 11.00 18.00 2.68
N VAL A 320 9.73 17.60 2.69
CA VAL A 320 8.94 17.29 1.49
C VAL A 320 8.60 18.58 0.76
N ARG A 321 8.86 18.62 -0.55
CA ARG A 321 8.66 19.81 -1.41
C ARG A 321 7.43 19.73 -2.30
N LYS A 322 6.97 18.53 -2.59
CA LYS A 322 5.81 18.28 -3.46
C LYS A 322 4.98 17.14 -2.88
N LEU A 323 3.68 17.19 -3.08
CA LEU A 323 2.72 16.14 -2.77
C LEU A 323 1.93 15.79 -4.02
N HIS A 324 1.68 14.50 -4.22
CA HIS A 324 0.72 14.02 -5.19
C HIS A 324 -0.50 13.46 -4.45
N LEU A 325 -1.65 14.10 -4.64
CA LEU A 325 -2.94 13.70 -4.08
C LEU A 325 -3.70 12.98 -5.19
N LYS A 326 -3.77 11.67 -5.08
CA LYS A 326 -4.36 10.81 -6.11
C LYS A 326 -5.68 10.23 -5.63
N TRP A 327 -6.77 10.59 -6.31
CA TRP A 327 -8.06 9.95 -6.12
C TRP A 327 -8.01 8.49 -6.57
N PHE A 328 -8.75 7.61 -5.90
CA PHE A 328 -8.83 6.17 -6.20
C PHE A 328 -9.78 5.88 -7.37
N LYS A 329 -9.60 6.63 -8.47
CA LYS A 329 -10.35 6.39 -9.69
C LYS A 329 -10.12 4.95 -10.16
N ASP A 330 -11.22 4.27 -10.51
CA ASP A 330 -11.16 2.88 -10.97
C ASP A 330 -10.63 1.87 -9.93
N ASP A 331 -10.51 2.27 -8.64
CA ASP A 331 -10.20 1.36 -7.54
C ASP A 331 -11.25 1.43 -6.41
N PRO A 332 -12.42 0.80 -6.57
CA PRO A 332 -13.47 0.81 -5.55
C PRO A 332 -13.07 0.10 -4.25
N ALA A 333 -11.99 -0.68 -4.25
CA ALA A 333 -11.43 -1.31 -3.06
C ALA A 333 -10.46 -0.39 -2.28
N TYR A 334 -10.01 0.72 -2.85
CA TYR A 334 -9.10 1.70 -2.24
C TYR A 334 -7.72 1.15 -1.83
N VAL A 335 -7.22 0.10 -2.45
CA VAL A 335 -6.01 -0.60 -1.98
C VAL A 335 -5.00 -0.97 -3.06
N ARG A 336 -5.35 -0.92 -4.35
CA ARG A 336 -4.49 -1.49 -5.39
C ARG A 336 -3.11 -0.87 -5.44
N GLU A 337 -3.04 0.44 -5.49
CA GLU A 337 -1.76 1.14 -5.59
C GLU A 337 -0.95 1.04 -4.29
N VAL A 338 -1.61 1.18 -3.14
CA VAL A 338 -0.98 1.02 -1.82
C VAL A 338 -0.41 -0.39 -1.63
N PHE A 339 -1.19 -1.42 -1.99
CA PHE A 339 -0.73 -2.81 -1.94
C PHE A 339 0.51 -3.03 -2.81
N CYS A 340 0.50 -2.49 -4.04
CA CYS A 340 1.61 -2.67 -4.97
C CYS A 340 2.90 -2.00 -4.48
N TYR A 341 2.84 -0.75 -4.01
CA TYR A 341 4.04 -0.07 -3.51
C TYR A 341 4.57 -0.70 -2.23
N GLU A 342 3.69 -1.14 -1.35
CA GLU A 342 4.10 -1.90 -0.18
C GLU A 342 4.76 -3.23 -0.58
N LEU A 343 4.17 -3.98 -1.52
CA LEU A 343 4.74 -5.23 -2.02
C LEU A 343 6.11 -5.03 -2.68
N PHE A 344 6.31 -3.97 -3.46
CA PHE A 344 7.62 -3.63 -4.01
C PHE A 344 8.66 -3.44 -2.92
N ARG A 345 8.33 -2.66 -1.87
CA ARG A 345 9.24 -2.42 -0.74
C ARG A 345 9.55 -3.71 0.01
N ARG A 346 8.54 -4.55 0.30
CA ARG A 346 8.70 -5.88 0.92
C ARG A 346 9.58 -6.80 0.08
N ALA A 347 9.44 -6.78 -1.23
CA ALA A 347 10.28 -7.55 -2.13
C ALA A 347 11.72 -6.99 -2.26
N GLY A 348 12.06 -5.90 -1.59
CA GLY A 348 13.37 -5.25 -1.66
C GLY A 348 13.58 -4.41 -2.93
N VAL A 349 12.51 -4.01 -3.61
CA VAL A 349 12.56 -3.05 -4.73
C VAL A 349 12.60 -1.63 -4.17
N TRP A 350 13.77 -1.21 -3.75
CA TRP A 350 14.00 0.07 -3.09
C TRP A 350 13.77 1.30 -3.99
N THR A 351 13.61 1.09 -5.31
CA THR A 351 13.24 2.16 -6.24
C THR A 351 11.73 2.46 -6.22
N ALA A 352 10.91 1.68 -5.52
CA ALA A 352 9.50 2.01 -5.34
C ALA A 352 9.31 3.28 -4.50
N ILE A 353 8.27 4.03 -4.80
CA ILE A 353 7.91 5.23 -4.03
C ILE A 353 7.32 4.86 -2.67
N ARG A 354 7.31 5.85 -1.77
CA ARG A 354 6.55 5.83 -0.52
C ARG A 354 5.14 6.33 -0.78
N ASP A 355 4.21 5.84 -0.01
CA ASP A 355 2.80 6.20 -0.11
C ASP A 355 2.12 6.15 1.26
N ASN A 356 1.01 6.84 1.37
CA ASN A 356 0.10 6.80 2.49
C ASN A 356 -1.30 7.18 1.98
N TYR A 357 -2.32 7.02 2.83
CA TYR A 357 -3.60 7.69 2.63
C TYR A 357 -3.57 9.08 3.24
N CYS A 358 -4.48 9.96 2.77
CA CYS A 358 -4.84 11.20 3.45
C CYS A 358 -6.31 11.52 3.24
N ARG A 359 -6.85 12.40 4.08
CA ARG A 359 -8.17 13.02 3.87
C ARG A 359 -7.96 14.39 3.24
N LEU A 360 -8.74 14.74 2.23
CA LEU A 360 -8.59 15.99 1.49
C LEU A 360 -9.80 16.90 1.69
N TRP A 361 -9.54 18.16 2.03
CA TRP A 361 -10.50 19.26 2.03
C TRP A 361 -10.02 20.36 1.09
N ILE A 362 -10.96 21.05 0.45
CA ILE A 362 -10.67 22.20 -0.38
C ILE A 362 -11.60 23.34 0.01
N HIS A 363 -11.02 24.49 0.36
CA HIS A 363 -11.74 25.74 0.58
C HIS A 363 -11.51 26.69 -0.59
N VAL A 364 -12.60 27.22 -1.15
CA VAL A 364 -12.55 28.28 -2.15
C VAL A 364 -12.95 29.61 -1.51
N GLY A 365 -12.16 30.65 -1.73
CA GLY A 365 -12.34 31.94 -1.08
C GLY A 365 -13.73 32.52 -1.32
N GLY A 366 -14.44 32.78 -0.23
CA GLY A 366 -15.82 33.26 -0.20
C GLY A 366 -16.84 32.22 0.21
N ASP A 367 -16.49 30.94 0.22
CA ASP A 367 -17.34 29.86 0.73
C ASP A 367 -17.46 29.92 2.25
N THR A 368 -18.54 29.37 2.77
CA THR A 368 -18.77 29.30 4.21
C THR A 368 -17.99 28.16 4.85
N ASN A 369 -17.81 27.05 4.15
CA ASN A 369 -17.15 25.83 4.62
C ASN A 369 -16.17 25.30 3.57
N GLU A 370 -15.25 24.45 4.01
CA GLU A 370 -14.43 23.63 3.14
C GLU A 370 -15.26 22.48 2.57
N ALA A 371 -15.03 22.11 1.32
CA ALA A 371 -15.61 20.93 0.72
C ALA A 371 -14.74 19.70 1.04
N TYR A 372 -15.33 18.64 1.60
CA TYR A 372 -14.64 17.39 1.88
C TYR A 372 -14.60 16.52 0.60
N TYR A 373 -13.41 16.32 0.07
CA TYR A 373 -13.17 15.53 -1.15
C TYR A 373 -12.97 14.03 -0.87
N GLY A 374 -12.89 13.61 0.39
CA GLY A 374 -12.77 12.20 0.77
C GLY A 374 -11.33 11.72 0.97
N VAL A 375 -11.15 10.42 0.83
CA VAL A 375 -9.86 9.74 0.98
C VAL A 375 -9.07 9.77 -0.32
N TYR A 376 -7.80 10.14 -0.21
CA TYR A 376 -6.84 10.23 -1.32
C TYR A 376 -5.59 9.41 -1.02
N GLY A 377 -4.96 8.88 -2.07
CA GLY A 377 -3.58 8.41 -2.00
C GLY A 377 -2.62 9.60 -1.95
N LEU A 378 -1.79 9.62 -0.92
CA LEU A 378 -0.70 10.57 -0.76
C LEU A 378 0.58 9.90 -1.27
N LEU A 379 1.05 10.28 -2.47
CA LEU A 379 2.15 9.60 -3.15
C LEU A 379 3.42 10.44 -3.18
N GLU A 380 4.57 9.78 -2.97
CA GLU A 380 5.89 10.39 -3.10
C GLU A 380 6.15 10.78 -4.57
N PRO A 381 6.42 12.05 -4.88
CA PRO A 381 6.82 12.46 -6.22
C PRO A 381 8.21 11.96 -6.57
N ILE A 382 8.36 11.41 -7.78
CA ILE A 382 9.66 11.01 -8.33
C ILE A 382 10.31 12.25 -8.94
N ASP A 383 11.17 12.93 -8.15
CA ASP A 383 11.84 14.18 -8.53
C ASP A 383 13.27 14.29 -7.95
N LYS A 384 13.85 15.48 -7.96
CA LYS A 384 15.19 15.74 -7.39
C LYS A 384 15.30 15.34 -5.91
N ARG A 385 14.20 15.45 -5.13
CA ARG A 385 14.21 15.07 -3.71
C ARG A 385 14.22 13.55 -3.56
N TYR A 386 13.39 12.85 -4.30
CA TYR A 386 13.38 11.38 -4.37
C TYR A 386 14.79 10.82 -4.68
N LEU A 387 15.48 11.40 -5.67
CA LEU A 387 16.85 11.00 -6.01
C LEU A 387 17.84 11.32 -4.91
N LYS A 388 17.70 12.47 -4.24
CA LYS A 388 18.57 12.89 -3.14
C LYS A 388 18.46 11.93 -1.96
N ASP A 389 17.29 11.52 -1.58
CA ASP A 389 17.05 10.62 -0.46
C ASP A 389 17.61 9.21 -0.69
N ARG A 390 17.71 8.80 -1.95
CA ARG A 390 18.25 7.50 -2.37
C ARG A 390 19.63 7.60 -3.02
N LYS A 391 20.35 8.73 -2.82
CA LYS A 391 21.61 9.03 -3.49
C LYS A 391 22.66 7.92 -3.31
N GLU A 392 22.78 7.36 -2.12
CA GLU A 392 23.76 6.31 -1.84
C GLU A 392 23.49 5.04 -2.62
N ARG A 393 22.23 4.63 -2.73
CA ARG A 393 21.81 3.47 -3.53
C ARG A 393 21.94 3.72 -5.03
N PHE A 394 21.61 4.90 -5.50
CA PHE A 394 21.82 5.29 -6.90
C PHE A 394 23.30 5.51 -7.25
N GLY A 395 24.15 5.73 -6.27
CA GLY A 395 25.54 6.14 -6.44
C GLY A 395 25.69 7.63 -6.80
N SER A 396 24.64 8.29 -7.25
CA SER A 396 24.59 9.72 -7.56
C SER A 396 23.14 10.17 -7.66
N ASN A 397 22.89 11.46 -7.41
CA ASN A 397 21.59 12.11 -7.65
C ASN A 397 21.67 13.24 -8.70
N ASN A 398 22.76 13.27 -9.47
CA ASN A 398 23.05 14.32 -10.46
C ASN A 398 22.99 13.80 -11.91
N GLY A 399 22.14 12.82 -12.15
CA GLY A 399 21.93 12.24 -13.47
C GLY A 399 20.62 12.67 -14.11
N TYR A 400 20.22 11.95 -15.16
CA TYR A 400 19.03 12.25 -15.94
C TYR A 400 17.86 11.36 -15.53
N LEU A 401 16.77 11.97 -15.10
CA LEU A 401 15.52 11.31 -14.72
C LEU A 401 14.49 11.52 -15.84
N TRP A 402 13.98 10.44 -16.39
CA TRP A 402 12.99 10.44 -17.44
C TRP A 402 11.66 9.85 -16.95
N LYS A 403 10.58 10.58 -17.13
CA LYS A 403 9.21 10.05 -17.01
C LYS A 403 8.78 9.46 -18.35
N CYS A 404 8.26 8.24 -18.33
CA CYS A 404 7.97 7.43 -19.51
C CYS A 404 6.50 7.01 -19.51
N ARG A 405 5.74 7.36 -20.57
CA ARG A 405 4.28 7.25 -20.54
C ARG A 405 3.58 7.28 -21.91
N ASN A 406 2.27 7.35 -21.90
CA ASN A 406 1.35 7.55 -23.03
C ASN A 406 1.28 6.36 -24.02
N GLY A 407 1.61 5.15 -23.60
CA GLY A 407 1.61 4.00 -24.51
C GLY A 407 2.61 4.12 -25.65
N ALA A 408 3.61 5.01 -25.53
CA ALA A 408 4.59 5.31 -26.56
C ALA A 408 6.05 5.19 -26.09
N ALA A 409 6.27 4.86 -24.82
CA ALA A 409 7.59 4.78 -24.20
C ALA A 409 8.17 3.35 -24.19
N GLY A 410 8.19 2.68 -25.34
CA GLY A 410 8.65 1.28 -25.49
C GLY A 410 10.16 1.08 -25.59
N LEU A 411 10.98 2.13 -25.43
CA LEU A 411 12.44 2.11 -25.61
C LEU A 411 12.89 1.54 -26.98
N ASN A 412 12.06 1.68 -27.99
CA ASN A 412 12.24 1.11 -29.32
C ASN A 412 12.17 2.15 -30.46
N ASN A 413 11.85 3.41 -30.14
CA ASN A 413 11.76 4.50 -31.11
C ASN A 413 12.68 5.68 -30.75
N PRO A 414 13.93 5.73 -31.27
CA PRO A 414 14.86 6.82 -31.00
C PRO A 414 14.43 8.18 -31.58
N ASN A 415 13.46 8.19 -32.49
CA ASN A 415 12.86 9.39 -33.07
C ASN A 415 11.48 9.70 -32.45
N GLY A 416 11.15 9.07 -31.32
CA GLY A 416 9.91 9.24 -30.61
C GLY A 416 9.77 10.65 -29.98
N ASP A 417 8.63 10.87 -29.37
CA ASP A 417 8.29 12.12 -28.67
C ASP A 417 9.09 12.22 -27.36
N ILE A 418 10.22 12.93 -27.41
CA ILE A 418 11.18 13.13 -26.32
C ILE A 418 11.27 14.63 -26.04
N TRP A 419 10.91 15.04 -24.83
CA TRP A 419 10.90 16.45 -24.40
C TRP A 419 11.40 16.60 -22.94
N TYR A 420 11.36 17.81 -22.42
CA TYR A 420 11.68 18.11 -21.04
C TYR A 420 10.47 18.74 -20.32
N ASP A 421 10.46 18.69 -18.99
CA ASP A 421 9.43 19.34 -18.18
C ASP A 421 9.59 20.87 -18.24
N ASP A 422 8.64 21.53 -18.87
CA ASP A 422 8.57 22.99 -19.05
C ASP A 422 7.28 23.59 -18.46
N ASP A 423 6.55 22.85 -17.64
CA ASP A 423 5.28 23.24 -17.02
C ASP A 423 4.14 23.59 -18.02
N THR A 424 4.27 23.29 -19.32
CA THR A 424 3.25 23.68 -20.33
C THR A 424 2.31 22.54 -20.69
N ASP A 425 2.84 21.38 -21.07
CA ASP A 425 2.08 20.18 -21.41
C ASP A 425 2.86 18.95 -20.95
N ASP A 426 2.18 18.00 -20.33
CA ASP A 426 2.86 16.82 -19.78
C ASP A 426 2.57 15.53 -20.56
N ARG A 427 2.23 15.59 -21.86
CA ARG A 427 1.84 14.43 -22.68
C ARG A 427 2.95 13.74 -23.48
N HIS A 428 4.20 14.16 -23.36
CA HIS A 428 5.30 13.54 -24.09
C HIS A 428 5.56 12.09 -23.66
N ALA A 429 5.99 11.25 -24.60
CA ALA A 429 6.32 9.85 -24.33
C ALA A 429 7.49 9.73 -23.33
N TYR A 430 8.48 10.60 -23.49
CA TYR A 430 9.62 10.71 -22.57
C TYR A 430 9.80 12.17 -22.17
N THR A 431 9.67 12.45 -20.89
CA THR A 431 9.85 13.80 -20.34
C THR A 431 11.04 13.81 -19.39
N LEU A 432 12.04 14.65 -19.66
CA LEU A 432 13.18 14.87 -18.77
C LEU A 432 12.75 15.71 -17.56
N GLU A 433 12.81 15.14 -16.37
CA GLU A 433 12.33 15.74 -15.10
C GLU A 433 13.45 16.45 -14.32
N THR A 434 14.72 16.16 -14.65
CA THR A 434 15.88 16.75 -13.95
C THR A 434 16.94 17.15 -14.95
N GLN A 435 17.74 18.19 -14.62
CA GLN A 435 18.81 18.68 -15.49
C GLN A 435 18.28 19.11 -16.88
N THR A 436 17.12 19.74 -16.90
CA THR A 436 16.40 20.12 -18.13
C THR A 436 17.22 21.08 -19.01
N GLU A 437 18.13 21.84 -18.41
CA GLU A 437 19.12 22.67 -19.10
C GLU A 437 20.14 21.88 -19.94
N GLU A 438 20.28 20.60 -19.70
CA GLU A 438 21.16 19.68 -20.42
C GLU A 438 20.39 18.73 -21.35
N PHE A 439 19.19 19.13 -21.78
CA PHE A 439 18.27 18.27 -22.54
C PHE A 439 18.90 17.58 -23.73
N ASP A 440 19.69 18.29 -24.55
CA ASP A 440 20.32 17.70 -25.73
C ASP A 440 21.25 16.53 -25.36
N SER A 441 22.06 16.68 -24.30
CA SER A 441 22.95 15.63 -23.81
C SER A 441 22.17 14.44 -23.24
N ALA A 442 21.13 14.71 -22.46
CA ALA A 442 20.25 13.71 -21.88
C ALA A 442 19.51 12.91 -22.96
N ARG A 443 19.01 13.61 -24.01
CA ARG A 443 18.36 12.98 -25.16
C ARG A 443 19.32 12.06 -25.93
N VAL A 444 20.56 12.49 -26.15
CA VAL A 444 21.59 11.63 -26.81
C VAL A 444 21.82 10.36 -25.98
N GLN A 445 21.93 10.44 -24.65
CA GLN A 445 22.11 9.28 -23.80
C GLN A 445 20.91 8.32 -23.88
N LEU A 446 19.69 8.81 -23.80
CA LEU A 446 18.47 7.99 -23.92
C LEU A 446 18.38 7.31 -25.28
N VAL A 447 18.64 8.04 -26.37
CA VAL A 447 18.64 7.50 -27.75
C VAL A 447 19.73 6.43 -27.93
N ASN A 448 20.93 6.65 -27.41
CA ASN A 448 22.00 5.66 -27.43
C ASN A 448 21.63 4.39 -26.64
N PHE A 449 20.96 4.54 -25.50
CA PHE A 449 20.44 3.44 -24.71
C PHE A 449 19.41 2.61 -25.52
N MET A 450 18.42 3.26 -26.16
CA MET A 450 17.42 2.60 -27.00
C MET A 450 18.08 1.85 -28.18
N ASN A 451 19.07 2.49 -28.81
CA ASN A 451 19.82 1.87 -29.93
C ASN A 451 20.55 0.62 -29.45
N LYS A 452 21.20 0.63 -28.28
CA LYS A 452 21.90 -0.56 -27.75
C LYS A 452 20.92 -1.70 -27.45
N ILE A 453 19.75 -1.39 -26.85
CA ILE A 453 18.69 -2.39 -26.65
C ILE A 453 18.25 -3.03 -27.96
N SER A 454 18.21 -2.27 -29.07
CA SER A 454 17.66 -2.74 -30.34
C SER A 454 18.70 -3.40 -31.25
N SER A 455 19.96 -2.97 -31.20
CA SER A 455 20.97 -3.31 -32.24
C SER A 455 22.09 -4.22 -31.78
N LEU A 456 22.41 -4.32 -30.48
CA LEU A 456 23.43 -5.25 -30.01
C LEU A 456 23.02 -6.71 -30.34
N ASN A 457 23.97 -7.55 -30.76
CA ASN A 457 23.73 -9.00 -30.79
C ASN A 457 23.55 -9.55 -29.37
N ASP A 458 23.11 -10.79 -29.22
CA ASP A 458 22.71 -11.30 -27.91
C ASP A 458 23.91 -11.42 -26.93
N ASN A 459 25.13 -11.79 -27.41
CA ASN A 459 26.31 -11.86 -26.55
C ASN A 459 26.75 -10.48 -26.03
N ASP A 460 26.78 -9.49 -26.92
CA ASP A 460 27.14 -8.11 -26.56
C ASP A 460 26.06 -7.49 -25.65
N PHE A 461 24.78 -7.79 -25.89
CA PHE A 461 23.69 -7.36 -25.05
C PHE A 461 23.77 -7.96 -23.64
N TYR A 462 24.07 -9.26 -23.54
CA TYR A 462 24.23 -9.95 -22.25
C TYR A 462 25.34 -9.31 -21.40
N THR A 463 26.48 -8.99 -22.03
CA THR A 463 27.60 -8.34 -21.35
C THR A 463 27.26 -6.91 -20.97
N TRP A 464 26.68 -6.16 -21.90
CA TRP A 464 26.34 -4.75 -21.71
C TRP A 464 25.28 -4.54 -20.63
N ILE A 465 24.21 -5.34 -20.59
CA ILE A 465 23.13 -5.15 -19.64
C ILE A 465 23.60 -5.27 -18.19
N GLN A 466 24.52 -6.18 -17.90
CA GLN A 466 25.11 -6.35 -16.56
C GLN A 466 26.01 -5.18 -16.14
N GLN A 467 26.56 -4.45 -17.10
CA GLN A 467 27.38 -3.28 -16.83
C GLN A 467 26.53 -2.05 -16.49
N VAL A 468 25.37 -1.92 -17.11
CA VAL A 468 24.56 -0.69 -17.05
C VAL A 468 23.36 -0.77 -16.09
N THR A 469 23.08 -1.93 -15.48
CA THR A 469 22.06 -2.04 -14.45
C THR A 469 22.36 -3.16 -13.47
N ASP A 470 21.65 -3.16 -12.35
CA ASP A 470 21.48 -4.31 -11.47
C ASP A 470 20.37 -5.19 -12.06
N VAL A 471 20.76 -6.30 -12.70
CA VAL A 471 19.81 -7.19 -13.37
C VAL A 471 18.89 -7.89 -12.38
N ASP A 472 19.38 -8.23 -11.18
CA ASP A 472 18.53 -8.84 -10.14
C ASP A 472 17.44 -7.88 -9.68
N LEU A 473 17.77 -6.63 -9.38
CA LEU A 473 16.81 -5.59 -9.02
C LEU A 473 15.79 -5.35 -10.15
N LEU A 474 16.23 -5.29 -11.39
CA LEU A 474 15.34 -5.10 -12.53
C LEU A 474 14.38 -6.28 -12.70
N LEU A 475 14.85 -7.51 -12.61
CA LEU A 475 14.03 -8.72 -12.72
C LEU A 475 13.09 -8.89 -11.53
N LYS A 476 13.52 -8.51 -10.33
CA LYS A 476 12.69 -8.47 -9.13
C LYS A 476 11.55 -7.44 -9.29
N THR A 477 11.85 -6.26 -9.82
CA THR A 477 10.85 -5.23 -10.13
C THR A 477 9.81 -5.78 -11.10
N TYR A 478 10.25 -6.46 -12.16
CA TYR A 478 9.35 -7.07 -13.13
C TYR A 478 8.59 -8.29 -12.60
N ALA A 479 9.17 -9.05 -11.69
CA ALA A 479 8.46 -10.13 -11.01
C ALA A 479 7.27 -9.58 -10.21
N VAL A 480 7.46 -8.50 -9.45
CA VAL A 480 6.35 -7.84 -8.73
C VAL A 480 5.33 -7.27 -9.72
N ASN A 481 5.77 -6.56 -10.77
CA ASN A 481 4.92 -5.99 -11.80
C ASN A 481 3.96 -7.03 -12.40
N VAL A 482 4.48 -8.19 -12.79
CA VAL A 482 3.71 -9.28 -13.38
C VAL A 482 2.86 -10.00 -12.34
N ALA A 483 3.37 -10.18 -11.14
CA ALA A 483 2.63 -10.83 -10.05
C ALA A 483 1.39 -10.02 -9.64
N VAL A 484 1.46 -8.68 -9.60
CA VAL A 484 0.27 -7.85 -9.34
C VAL A 484 -0.62 -7.66 -10.57
N GLY A 485 -0.25 -8.22 -11.73
CA GLY A 485 -1.05 -8.14 -12.95
C GLY A 485 -1.11 -6.73 -13.53
N MET A 486 -0.03 -5.96 -13.43
CA MET A 486 0.06 -4.61 -13.99
C MET A 486 0.15 -4.69 -15.51
N TRP A 487 -0.96 -4.44 -16.19
CA TRP A 487 -1.05 -4.53 -17.65
C TRP A 487 -0.67 -3.20 -18.35
N ASP A 488 -0.78 -2.07 -17.66
CA ASP A 488 -0.49 -0.74 -18.20
C ASP A 488 0.97 -0.32 -17.90
N ASP A 489 1.89 -1.26 -18.08
CA ASP A 489 3.31 -1.13 -17.77
C ASP A 489 4.19 -0.85 -19.01
N TYR A 490 5.51 -0.79 -18.78
CA TYR A 490 6.50 -0.70 -19.86
C TYR A 490 6.39 -1.86 -20.86
N TRP A 491 6.38 -3.12 -20.34
CA TRP A 491 6.53 -4.30 -21.21
C TRP A 491 5.31 -4.53 -22.07
N ASN A 492 4.10 -4.37 -21.52
CA ASN A 492 2.85 -4.56 -22.26
C ASN A 492 2.44 -3.30 -23.06
N ASN A 493 2.30 -2.18 -22.38
CA ASN A 493 1.68 -0.97 -22.96
C ASN A 493 2.64 0.22 -23.13
N ALA A 494 3.94 0.06 -22.92
CA ALA A 494 4.94 1.12 -23.05
C ALA A 494 4.60 2.38 -22.24
N ASN A 495 4.18 2.21 -20.97
CA ASN A 495 3.62 3.22 -20.12
C ASN A 495 4.11 3.11 -18.66
N ASN A 496 3.83 4.13 -17.85
CA ASN A 496 3.83 4.13 -16.39
C ASN A 496 5.14 3.67 -15.71
N TYR A 497 6.27 4.29 -16.07
CA TYR A 497 7.53 4.07 -15.38
C TYR A 497 8.44 5.31 -15.47
N TYR A 498 9.49 5.32 -14.66
CA TYR A 498 10.59 6.27 -14.81
C TYR A 498 11.90 5.50 -15.08
N LEU A 499 12.82 6.16 -15.78
CA LEU A 499 14.19 5.73 -15.93
C LEU A 499 15.12 6.78 -15.31
N TYR A 500 16.02 6.34 -14.46
CA TYR A 500 17.06 7.18 -13.94
C TYR A 500 18.44 6.70 -14.38
N PHE A 501 19.19 7.54 -15.07
CA PHE A 501 20.59 7.34 -15.41
C PHE A 501 21.42 8.09 -14.38
N ASN A 502 22.19 7.39 -13.55
CA ASN A 502 22.88 8.00 -12.42
C ASN A 502 24.12 8.84 -12.78
N SER A 503 24.52 8.85 -14.04
CA SER A 503 25.65 9.61 -14.56
C SER A 503 25.31 10.27 -15.88
N LYS A 504 25.85 11.45 -16.13
CA LYS A 504 25.77 12.19 -17.39
C LYS A 504 26.74 11.68 -18.47
N ASP A 505 27.66 10.79 -18.08
CA ASP A 505 28.61 10.16 -19.02
C ASP A 505 27.86 9.23 -19.98
N GLN A 506 28.12 9.40 -21.27
CA GLN A 506 27.42 8.67 -22.34
C GLN A 506 27.75 7.16 -22.37
N ASN A 507 28.84 6.75 -21.74
CA ASN A 507 29.35 5.38 -21.80
C ASN A 507 29.52 4.73 -20.42
N ASN A 508 29.53 5.54 -19.35
CA ASN A 508 29.76 5.09 -17.98
C ASN A 508 28.61 5.58 -17.08
N TYR A 509 27.52 4.84 -17.10
CA TYR A 509 26.33 5.08 -16.28
C TYR A 509 25.73 3.75 -15.84
N ARG A 510 24.89 3.81 -14.79
CA ARG A 510 23.88 2.79 -14.50
C ARG A 510 22.50 3.39 -14.69
N PHE A 511 21.59 2.61 -15.24
CA PHE A 511 20.18 2.98 -15.26
C PHE A 511 19.41 2.19 -14.20
N PHE A 512 18.36 2.82 -13.69
CA PHE A 512 17.44 2.24 -12.72
C PHE A 512 16.03 2.40 -13.25
N PHE A 513 15.27 1.31 -13.16
CA PHE A 513 13.85 1.30 -13.47
C PHE A 513 13.09 1.65 -12.18
N ILE A 514 12.15 2.61 -12.27
CA ILE A 514 11.36 3.06 -11.14
C ILE A 514 9.89 2.80 -11.47
N PRO A 515 9.19 1.92 -10.72
CA PRO A 515 7.79 1.62 -10.94
C PRO A 515 6.89 2.82 -10.59
N TYR A 516 5.86 3.06 -11.41
CA TYR A 516 4.95 4.18 -11.25
C TYR A 516 3.54 3.85 -11.72
N ASP A 517 2.49 4.41 -11.03
CA ASP A 517 1.08 4.39 -11.43
C ASP A 517 0.46 2.98 -11.44
N TYR A 518 0.42 2.33 -10.28
CA TYR A 518 0.00 0.93 -10.11
C TYR A 518 -1.49 0.76 -9.74
N ASP A 519 -2.37 1.67 -10.15
CA ASP A 519 -3.82 1.57 -9.95
C ASP A 519 -4.48 0.49 -10.84
N ASN A 520 -3.91 0.22 -12.03
CA ASN A 520 -4.40 -0.77 -12.98
C ASN A 520 -3.87 -2.19 -12.71
N THR A 521 -4.06 -2.68 -11.49
CA THR A 521 -3.50 -3.95 -10.99
C THR A 521 -4.56 -4.83 -10.34
N LEU A 522 -4.15 -5.99 -9.82
CA LEU A 522 -4.95 -6.91 -9.04
C LEU A 522 -6.28 -7.27 -9.73
N GLY A 523 -6.23 -7.50 -11.04
CA GLY A 523 -7.38 -7.95 -11.82
C GLY A 523 -8.32 -6.85 -12.31
N THR A 524 -7.83 -5.62 -12.53
CA THR A 524 -8.68 -4.52 -13.06
C THR A 524 -9.16 -4.74 -14.48
N SER A 525 -8.48 -5.56 -15.29
CA SER A 525 -8.92 -5.89 -16.63
C SER A 525 -8.68 -7.35 -16.98
N LEU A 526 -9.57 -7.95 -17.76
CA LEU A 526 -9.38 -9.26 -18.40
C LEU A 526 -8.47 -9.13 -19.61
N ARG A 527 -8.56 -8.01 -20.35
CA ARG A 527 -7.76 -7.77 -21.53
C ARG A 527 -7.26 -6.35 -21.58
N CYS A 528 -6.00 -6.20 -21.92
CA CYS A 528 -5.45 -4.94 -22.36
C CYS A 528 -4.47 -5.17 -23.52
N GLY A 529 -4.64 -4.43 -24.60
CA GLY A 529 -3.86 -4.62 -25.80
C GLY A 529 -4.01 -6.05 -26.36
N ASN A 530 -2.89 -6.74 -26.49
CA ASN A 530 -2.83 -8.13 -26.99
C ASN A 530 -2.91 -9.17 -25.86
N GLN A 531 -3.07 -8.75 -24.62
CA GLN A 531 -3.06 -9.65 -23.48
C GLN A 531 -4.40 -10.35 -23.31
N ASP A 532 -4.34 -11.56 -22.78
CA ASP A 532 -5.54 -12.29 -22.40
C ASP A 532 -6.07 -11.78 -21.07
N ASP A 533 -5.85 -12.51 -20.02
CA ASP A 533 -6.35 -12.26 -18.69
C ASP A 533 -5.16 -11.93 -17.76
N ALA A 534 -5.15 -10.75 -17.17
CA ALA A 534 -4.07 -10.31 -16.28
C ALA A 534 -3.82 -11.25 -15.08
N GLY A 535 -4.82 -12.01 -14.65
CA GLY A 535 -4.66 -13.05 -13.62
C GLY A 535 -4.01 -14.33 -14.14
N ARG A 536 -4.38 -14.79 -15.33
CA ARG A 536 -3.98 -16.09 -15.92
C ARG A 536 -2.88 -16.00 -16.96
N GLN A 537 -2.56 -14.80 -17.45
CA GLN A 537 -1.51 -14.57 -18.44
C GLN A 537 -0.20 -15.25 -18.02
N ASN A 538 0.45 -15.94 -18.96
CA ASN A 538 1.73 -16.59 -18.69
C ASN A 538 2.79 -15.54 -18.31
N PRO A 539 3.37 -15.63 -17.10
CA PRO A 539 4.36 -14.65 -16.63
C PRO A 539 5.61 -14.53 -17.49
N LEU A 540 6.00 -15.57 -18.24
CA LEU A 540 7.16 -15.54 -19.15
C LEU A 540 6.86 -14.87 -20.49
N HIS A 541 5.59 -14.65 -20.80
CA HIS A 541 5.10 -14.02 -22.03
C HIS A 541 4.11 -12.90 -21.71
N TRP A 542 4.41 -12.13 -20.65
CA TRP A 542 3.53 -11.11 -20.12
C TRP A 542 3.30 -9.95 -21.10
N GLY A 543 4.36 -9.48 -21.72
CA GLY A 543 4.35 -8.22 -22.44
C GLY A 543 4.39 -8.35 -23.96
N ASN A 544 4.58 -7.20 -24.58
CA ASN A 544 4.76 -7.06 -26.02
C ASN A 544 6.26 -7.17 -26.36
N ASP A 545 6.65 -8.14 -27.19
CA ASP A 545 8.04 -8.35 -27.61
C ASP A 545 8.64 -7.18 -28.40
N GLY A 546 7.80 -6.26 -28.89
CA GLY A 546 8.23 -5.00 -29.46
C GLY A 546 8.91 -4.07 -28.44
N ASN A 547 8.57 -4.21 -27.15
CA ASN A 547 9.20 -3.53 -26.00
C ASN A 547 10.36 -4.41 -25.50
N LYS A 548 11.49 -4.33 -26.17
CA LYS A 548 12.54 -5.35 -26.21
C LYS A 548 13.31 -5.58 -24.91
N LEU A 549 13.37 -4.62 -23.97
CA LEU A 549 14.32 -4.70 -22.85
C LEU A 549 14.14 -5.98 -22.04
N ILE A 550 12.95 -6.20 -21.49
CA ILE A 550 12.67 -7.39 -20.67
C ILE A 550 12.62 -8.67 -21.51
N ALA A 551 11.96 -8.63 -22.67
CA ALA A 551 11.90 -9.77 -23.57
C ALA A 551 13.30 -10.28 -23.97
N ARG A 552 14.27 -9.38 -24.19
CA ARG A 552 15.66 -9.76 -24.48
C ARG A 552 16.40 -10.32 -23.27
N ILE A 553 16.20 -9.74 -22.09
CA ILE A 553 16.81 -10.24 -20.85
C ILE A 553 16.34 -11.67 -20.58
N LEU A 554 15.04 -11.94 -20.71
CA LEU A 554 14.47 -13.27 -20.44
C LEU A 554 14.82 -14.34 -21.50
N LYS A 555 15.51 -14.02 -22.57
CA LYS A 555 16.10 -15.03 -23.48
C LYS A 555 17.25 -15.82 -22.85
N PHE A 556 17.95 -15.23 -21.88
CA PHE A 556 19.08 -15.88 -21.21
C PHE A 556 18.57 -16.74 -20.06
N ASP A 557 18.99 -18.01 -20.04
CA ASP A 557 18.48 -19.01 -19.10
C ASP A 557 18.75 -18.64 -17.64
N ASP A 558 19.93 -18.09 -17.36
CA ASP A 558 20.32 -17.64 -16.02
C ASP A 558 19.46 -16.45 -15.52
N PHE A 559 19.22 -15.47 -16.36
CA PHE A 559 18.34 -14.34 -16.02
C PHE A 559 16.88 -14.78 -15.89
N ARG A 560 16.41 -15.68 -16.74
CA ARG A 560 15.06 -16.24 -16.63
C ARG A 560 14.90 -17.03 -15.34
N ALA A 561 15.91 -17.80 -14.93
CA ALA A 561 15.89 -18.53 -13.66
C ALA A 561 15.80 -17.58 -12.44
N ILE A 562 16.52 -16.44 -12.44
CA ILE A 562 16.41 -15.40 -11.42
C ILE A 562 14.98 -14.84 -11.39
N TYR A 563 14.42 -14.47 -12.53
CA TYR A 563 13.07 -13.94 -12.64
C TYR A 563 12.02 -14.92 -12.12
N VAL A 564 12.09 -16.20 -12.52
CA VAL A 564 11.16 -17.24 -12.05
C VAL A 564 11.27 -17.43 -10.54
N LYS A 565 12.49 -17.42 -9.99
CA LYS A 565 12.72 -17.51 -8.54
C LYS A 565 12.02 -16.37 -7.80
N HIS A 566 12.12 -15.14 -8.30
CA HIS A 566 11.42 -13.99 -7.69
C HIS A 566 9.90 -14.14 -7.79
N LEU A 567 9.36 -14.55 -8.94
CA LEU A 567 7.93 -14.80 -9.09
C LEU A 567 7.41 -15.85 -8.10
N GLN A 568 8.10 -16.99 -8.01
CA GLN A 568 7.72 -18.09 -7.12
C GLN A 568 7.81 -17.67 -5.66
N PHE A 569 8.83 -16.90 -5.29
CA PHE A 569 8.95 -16.34 -3.94
C PHE A 569 7.74 -15.49 -3.56
N LEU A 570 7.27 -14.62 -4.46
CA LEU A 570 6.13 -13.74 -4.18
C LEU A 570 4.83 -14.51 -3.87
N VAL A 571 4.62 -15.68 -4.44
CA VAL A 571 3.39 -16.48 -4.29
C VAL A 571 3.58 -17.72 -3.39
N THR A 572 4.71 -17.84 -2.71
CA THR A 572 4.94 -18.94 -1.76
C THR A 572 3.92 -18.87 -0.65
N GLN A 573 3.23 -19.98 -0.41
CA GLN A 573 2.23 -20.09 0.65
C GLN A 573 2.85 -19.77 2.02
N GLY A 574 2.15 -19.00 2.84
CA GLY A 574 2.54 -18.61 4.18
C GLY A 574 3.58 -17.49 4.25
N ASN A 575 4.00 -16.90 3.11
CA ASN A 575 4.84 -15.72 3.17
C ASN A 575 3.99 -14.42 3.24
N ALA A 576 4.61 -13.34 3.71
CA ALA A 576 3.94 -12.04 3.84
C ALA A 576 3.79 -11.28 2.51
N MET A 577 4.05 -11.89 1.35
CA MET A 577 4.00 -11.24 0.03
C MET A 577 2.60 -11.29 -0.58
N MET A 578 2.33 -12.32 -1.38
CA MET A 578 1.07 -12.50 -2.10
C MET A 578 0.34 -13.77 -1.69
N ASP A 579 0.74 -14.43 -0.60
CA ASP A 579 -0.15 -15.43 0.01
C ASP A 579 -1.52 -14.79 0.24
N ARG A 580 -2.60 -15.52 -0.15
CA ARG A 580 -3.95 -14.95 -0.12
C ARG A 580 -4.34 -14.42 1.26
N GLN A 581 -4.08 -15.18 2.30
CA GLN A 581 -4.50 -14.80 3.66
C GLN A 581 -3.71 -13.58 4.15
N ALA A 582 -2.40 -13.58 3.93
CA ALA A 582 -1.53 -12.45 4.27
C ALA A 582 -1.88 -11.17 3.50
N ALA A 583 -2.15 -11.30 2.20
CA ALA A 583 -2.58 -10.18 1.37
C ALA A 583 -3.93 -9.61 1.84
N GLN A 584 -4.89 -10.48 2.13
CA GLN A 584 -6.21 -10.09 2.62
C GLN A 584 -6.15 -9.39 3.99
N ALA A 585 -5.29 -9.86 4.89
CA ALA A 585 -5.11 -9.22 6.20
C ALA A 585 -4.63 -7.77 6.06
N ARG A 586 -3.64 -7.53 5.21
CA ARG A 586 -3.15 -6.18 4.93
C ARG A 586 -4.22 -5.28 4.31
N ILE A 587 -4.90 -5.78 3.28
CA ILE A 587 -6.00 -5.05 2.62
C ILE A 587 -7.04 -4.60 3.64
N ARG A 588 -7.49 -5.50 4.51
CA ARG A 588 -8.48 -5.19 5.55
C ARG A 588 -7.98 -4.17 6.57
N SER A 589 -6.71 -4.28 6.97
CA SER A 589 -6.10 -3.31 7.87
C SER A 589 -6.12 -1.90 7.29
N TRP A 590 -5.81 -1.74 6.00
CA TRP A 590 -5.89 -0.43 5.35
C TRP A 590 -7.33 0.05 5.19
N GLN A 591 -8.24 -0.83 4.77
CA GLN A 591 -9.66 -0.48 4.62
C GLN A 591 -10.29 -0.07 5.95
N ALA A 592 -9.98 -0.77 7.05
CA ALA A 592 -10.47 -0.40 8.38
C ALA A 592 -10.00 1.00 8.82
N LYS A 593 -8.83 1.44 8.36
CA LYS A 593 -8.26 2.77 8.67
C LYS A 593 -9.02 3.91 7.99
N ILE A 594 -9.67 3.65 6.84
CA ILE A 594 -10.27 4.67 5.98
C ILE A 594 -11.79 4.54 5.83
N ALA A 595 -12.39 3.43 6.25
CA ALA A 595 -13.79 3.11 5.96
C ALA A 595 -14.78 4.22 6.38
N ASP A 596 -14.55 4.85 7.53
CA ASP A 596 -15.43 5.90 8.07
C ASP A 596 -15.31 7.25 7.32
N TYR A 597 -14.36 7.35 6.36
CA TYR A 597 -14.00 8.61 5.69
C TYR A 597 -14.21 8.58 4.18
N ILE A 598 -14.85 7.52 3.64
CA ILE A 598 -15.05 7.38 2.18
C ILE A 598 -16.13 8.32 1.67
N ASP A 599 -17.27 8.38 2.38
CA ASP A 599 -18.37 9.27 2.00
C ASP A 599 -17.93 10.73 2.01
N ASN A 600 -18.23 11.46 0.95
CA ASN A 600 -17.69 12.79 0.71
C ASN A 600 -18.63 13.66 -0.12
N GLU A 601 -18.34 14.97 -0.22
CA GLU A 601 -19.22 15.96 -0.86
C GLU A 601 -19.23 15.90 -2.40
N THR A 602 -18.37 15.12 -3.04
CA THR A 602 -18.49 14.88 -4.49
C THR A 602 -19.66 13.93 -4.81
N GLY A 603 -20.11 13.14 -3.82
CA GLY A 603 -21.20 12.15 -4.00
C GLY A 603 -20.84 10.98 -4.93
N GLU A 604 -19.56 10.86 -5.32
CA GLU A 604 -19.12 9.84 -6.30
C GLU A 604 -18.73 8.52 -5.64
N ASP A 605 -18.20 8.57 -4.42
CA ASP A 605 -17.80 7.41 -3.63
C ASP A 605 -18.50 7.46 -2.27
N THR A 606 -19.18 6.40 -1.90
CA THR A 606 -19.94 6.32 -0.64
C THR A 606 -19.54 5.12 0.23
N ALA A 607 -18.84 4.12 -0.35
CA ALA A 607 -18.43 2.92 0.37
C ALA A 607 -17.27 2.21 -0.35
N ILE A 608 -16.53 1.40 0.40
CA ILE A 608 -15.53 0.48 -0.14
C ILE A 608 -16.23 -0.74 -0.72
N GLU A 609 -15.85 -1.16 -1.93
CA GLU A 609 -16.40 -2.33 -2.60
C GLU A 609 -15.30 -3.29 -3.06
N ASP A 610 -15.41 -4.57 -2.72
CA ASP A 610 -14.50 -5.62 -3.20
C ASP A 610 -14.88 -6.06 -4.61
N LYS A 611 -14.59 -5.20 -5.57
CA LYS A 611 -14.77 -5.48 -6.99
C LYS A 611 -13.63 -4.88 -7.79
N PRO A 612 -13.33 -5.43 -8.97
CA PRO A 612 -12.35 -4.82 -9.87
C PRO A 612 -12.90 -3.50 -10.41
N ALA A 613 -11.99 -2.58 -10.68
CA ALA A 613 -12.30 -1.43 -11.50
C ALA A 613 -12.56 -1.85 -12.94
N SER A 614 -13.34 -1.05 -13.64
CA SER A 614 -13.66 -1.30 -15.04
C SER A 614 -12.81 -0.41 -15.94
N TRP A 615 -11.67 -0.92 -16.38
CA TRP A 615 -10.97 -0.36 -17.50
C TRP A 615 -10.94 -1.38 -18.65
N GLY A 616 -11.33 -0.96 -19.83
CA GLY A 616 -11.39 -1.86 -20.99
C GLY A 616 -12.43 -2.99 -20.82
N ASN A 617 -11.99 -4.23 -20.83
CA ASN A 617 -12.82 -5.39 -20.55
C ASN A 617 -12.90 -5.64 -19.06
N HIS A 618 -14.11 -5.70 -18.52
CA HIS A 618 -14.33 -5.98 -17.10
C HIS A 618 -13.76 -7.34 -16.69
N SER A 619 -13.18 -7.39 -15.50
CA SER A 619 -12.83 -8.64 -14.84
C SER A 619 -13.84 -8.96 -13.72
N GLU A 620 -13.90 -10.24 -13.36
CA GLU A 620 -14.72 -10.72 -12.24
C GLU A 620 -13.86 -10.95 -10.97
N TYR A 621 -12.60 -10.53 -10.98
CA TYR A 621 -11.70 -10.74 -9.86
C TYR A 621 -12.11 -9.95 -8.63
N ASN A 622 -12.01 -10.61 -7.49
CA ASN A 622 -12.15 -10.01 -6.16
C ASN A 622 -10.85 -10.21 -5.36
N LEU A 623 -10.70 -9.46 -4.28
CA LEU A 623 -9.52 -9.50 -3.41
C LEU A 623 -9.80 -10.20 -2.08
N LEU A 624 -11.02 -10.09 -1.54
CA LEU A 624 -11.37 -10.48 -0.18
C LEU A 624 -12.15 -11.79 -0.07
N LYS A 625 -12.71 -12.29 -1.16
CA LYS A 625 -13.38 -13.59 -1.20
C LYS A 625 -12.37 -14.71 -1.45
N SER A 626 -12.67 -15.92 -1.00
CA SER A 626 -11.81 -17.10 -1.18
C SER A 626 -12.21 -17.99 -2.36
N ASN A 627 -13.12 -17.52 -3.21
CA ASN A 627 -13.66 -18.27 -4.35
C ASN A 627 -12.65 -18.39 -5.52
N SER A 628 -13.09 -19.06 -6.61
CA SER A 628 -12.31 -19.26 -7.84
C SER A 628 -11.88 -17.96 -8.53
N ASP A 629 -12.54 -16.85 -8.21
CA ASP A 629 -12.32 -15.55 -8.83
C ASP A 629 -11.46 -14.63 -7.95
N ASN A 630 -10.86 -15.17 -6.87
CA ASN A 630 -9.90 -14.44 -6.07
C ASN A 630 -8.59 -14.26 -6.85
N PHE A 631 -8.17 -13.01 -7.01
CA PHE A 631 -6.99 -12.67 -7.81
C PHE A 631 -5.71 -13.37 -7.32
N PHE A 632 -5.47 -13.40 -6.02
CA PHE A 632 -4.24 -13.99 -5.44
C PHE A 632 -4.16 -15.48 -5.73
N ASN A 633 -5.26 -16.23 -5.59
CA ASN A 633 -5.31 -17.65 -5.90
C ASN A 633 -5.04 -17.91 -7.39
N VAL A 634 -5.68 -17.14 -8.27
CA VAL A 634 -5.55 -17.30 -9.72
C VAL A 634 -4.13 -16.98 -10.17
N LYS A 635 -3.56 -15.88 -9.67
CA LYS A 635 -2.19 -15.47 -10.01
C LYS A 635 -1.14 -16.45 -9.47
N ALA A 636 -1.31 -16.94 -8.24
CA ALA A 636 -0.42 -17.95 -7.69
C ALA A 636 -0.44 -19.25 -8.53
N ALA A 637 -1.61 -19.69 -8.97
CA ALA A 637 -1.73 -20.84 -9.86
C ALA A 637 -1.02 -20.62 -11.20
N SER A 638 -1.16 -19.44 -11.81
CA SER A 638 -0.48 -19.08 -13.06
C SER A 638 1.04 -19.07 -12.90
N ILE A 639 1.56 -18.51 -11.82
CA ILE A 639 3.01 -18.46 -11.54
C ILE A 639 3.56 -19.86 -11.24
N ASN A 640 2.86 -20.66 -10.44
CA ASN A 640 3.32 -22.02 -10.11
C ASN A 640 3.27 -23.01 -11.30
N ALA A 641 2.55 -22.66 -12.36
CA ALA A 641 2.50 -23.45 -13.58
C ALA A 641 3.73 -23.27 -14.50
N ILE A 642 4.58 -22.23 -14.28
CA ILE A 642 5.79 -22.02 -15.08
C ILE A 642 6.95 -22.87 -14.57
N SER A 643 7.75 -23.37 -15.51
CA SER A 643 9.04 -24.00 -15.22
C SER A 643 10.16 -23.01 -15.55
N PRO A 644 11.28 -23.04 -14.82
CA PRO A 644 12.45 -22.20 -15.08
C PRO A 644 13.00 -22.34 -16.49
#